data_7972e41322c55e71ed16afbfda715e71
#
_entry.id   7972e41322c55e71ed16afbfda715e71
#
_cell.length_a   1.000
_cell.length_b   1.000
_cell.length_c   1.000
_cell.angle_alpha   90.00
_cell.angle_beta   90.00
_cell.angle_gamma   90.00
#
_symmetry.space_group_name_H-M   'P 1'
#
loop_
_entity.id
_entity.type
_entity.pdbx_description
1 polymer ?
#
loop_
_entity_poly.entity_id
_entity_poly.type
_entity_poly.pdbx_seq_one_letter_code
_entity_poly.pdbx_strand_id
1 'polypeptide(L)'
;MLYPQSISHVRSVRYGSQQAVAIFIAICVLLIGSLRLPRIISESPMPAATARDGAVFVPIVENGALVAPPAGSIVFVSRQLNTGGSIYWDAPQVKDMPGVGPHSRVRPAAPGRLIVREPNGAMHVLVDGSRPTSATLDLIDVNAPDVSYDGTTIVFAGLPKGNYNTAPARSIDGWRIFSIRCDGTQLRQITFDDQDIDVEAFGLPEGLLGYDDFDPVWLPDGRIAFSSTRYPAYAHYSGVRTSNIHVVHSDGAALHRITTERNGADRPTVDPLTGRIIYSRWWRNHRFGLDDMTTVGNEADGYLQKDGLSSDRGMELDGTSRFSDYLWRNAWHLATINPDGTNLKKFATAIFEEQNHAYGGTFLADGSFLANYFPMYNMTEAGGFGGLRIFKREGSSYKPFLGVTTLSSRYVNTDPTPSYGIYPGEYATEPAALASGELLISIAPDVGQDYGIYRFSADGARRTLVYDAKGTAELRAKPIAARARPPILTDTVTAVASLMPPPAAGPYAQDGVFVFDVFNVYANGPIDSDIIDAVPVGSAAKLRFFTDFQRKSYGSYPMLDWPILLAETTVSPSGAAIMPHAPANLPLFEQMRDKNDRIPLSRDIYGFNGAGHVAGLNFGRPGEVMQCVGCHTGHSMIPVPTSRTEAQFTNLAPGAEVTVSTARDPNFKRAVVDRRVNRSEIWRSWTSTPGSATGQWVKLTFPVPVTVRTVRLYNPRQGDEAASTLQVNAARVTLYSDAAGLNAVASQTSGALATSGTDVQFAEVRARVVRIDLLSVSGTFYGAAAAGLAEVEVFARGEADLNHAER
;
A
#
# COMPACT_ATOMS: atom_id res chain seq x y z
N MET A 1 10.93 42.49 2.97
CA MET A 1 11.89 42.77 4.05
C MET A 1 11.75 41.71 5.12
N LEU A 2 12.86 41.12 5.51
CA LEU A 2 13.03 40.05 6.52
C LEU A 2 12.62 38.64 6.10
N TYR A 3 13.56 37.96 5.47
CA TYR A 3 13.67 36.51 5.44
C TYR A 3 14.18 36.01 6.79
N PRO A 4 13.71 34.92 7.31
CA PRO A 4 14.47 34.13 8.25
C PRO A 4 15.38 33.15 7.50
N GLN A 5 16.67 33.34 7.67
CA GLN A 5 17.68 32.33 7.46
C GLN A 5 17.44 31.18 8.44
N SER A 6 17.58 29.97 7.98
CA SER A 6 18.37 28.91 8.60
C SER A 6 17.81 27.54 8.32
N ILE A 7 18.32 26.91 7.30
CA ILE A 7 18.43 25.46 7.26
C ILE A 7 19.91 25.14 6.95
N SER A 8 20.72 25.27 7.96
CA SER A 8 22.08 24.78 7.96
C SER A 8 22.46 24.30 9.36
N HIS A 9 21.79 23.23 9.83
CA HIS A 9 22.27 22.51 11.02
C HIS A 9 21.56 21.15 11.12
N VAL A 10 21.77 20.31 10.13
CA VAL A 10 21.53 18.87 10.28
C VAL A 10 22.82 18.15 9.90
N ARG A 11 23.85 18.37 10.69
CA ARG A 11 25.11 17.61 10.57
C ARG A 11 25.79 17.23 11.89
N SER A 12 25.10 17.25 13.02
CA SER A 12 25.78 16.90 14.28
C SER A 12 24.95 16.16 15.32
N VAL A 13 23.94 15.39 14.94
CA VAL A 13 23.27 14.51 15.88
C VAL A 13 23.36 13.06 15.36
N ARG A 14 24.57 12.52 15.32
CA ARG A 14 24.81 11.14 14.91
C ARG A 14 25.22 10.18 16.04
N TYR A 15 25.20 10.55 17.29
CA TYR A 15 25.66 9.64 18.36
C TYR A 15 24.82 9.59 19.64
N GLY A 16 23.65 10.22 19.69
CA GLY A 16 22.83 10.24 20.92
C GLY A 16 21.57 9.37 20.91
N SER A 17 21.05 9.04 19.74
CA SER A 17 19.71 8.42 19.65
C SER A 17 19.69 6.90 19.79
N GLN A 18 20.76 6.21 19.44
CA GLN A 18 20.78 4.73 19.54
C GLN A 18 20.88 4.23 20.98
N GLN A 19 21.60 4.92 21.84
CA GLN A 19 21.64 4.57 23.26
C GLN A 19 20.35 4.96 23.98
N ALA A 20 19.70 6.04 23.58
CA ALA A 20 18.42 6.46 24.14
C ALA A 20 17.29 5.48 23.77
N VAL A 21 17.26 5.00 22.53
CA VAL A 21 16.27 4.01 22.09
C VAL A 21 16.51 2.65 22.73
N ALA A 22 17.75 2.21 22.87
CA ALA A 22 18.09 0.96 23.55
C ALA A 22 17.79 1.02 25.06
N ILE A 23 18.01 2.16 25.70
CA ILE A 23 17.66 2.38 27.11
C ILE A 23 16.14 2.49 27.29
N PHE A 24 15.44 3.11 26.35
CA PHE A 24 13.98 3.21 26.39
C PHE A 24 13.32 1.83 26.19
N ILE A 25 13.83 1.02 25.28
CA ILE A 25 13.38 -0.38 25.08
C ILE A 25 13.69 -1.22 26.32
N ALA A 26 14.85 -1.06 26.92
CA ALA A 26 15.24 -1.80 28.14
C ALA A 26 14.40 -1.38 29.37
N ILE A 27 14.07 -0.11 29.50
CA ILE A 27 13.21 0.39 30.60
C ILE A 27 11.76 -0.06 30.39
N CYS A 28 11.24 -0.06 29.17
CA CYS A 28 9.91 -0.59 28.89
C CYS A 28 9.82 -2.10 29.16
N VAL A 29 10.84 -2.87 28.83
CA VAL A 29 10.87 -4.31 29.12
C VAL A 29 10.98 -4.60 30.62
N LEU A 30 11.70 -3.79 31.39
CA LEU A 30 11.83 -3.92 32.85
C LEU A 30 10.59 -3.46 33.62
N LEU A 31 9.85 -2.51 33.10
CA LEU A 31 8.61 -2.02 33.72
C LEU A 31 7.39 -2.89 33.44
N ILE A 32 7.38 -3.60 32.31
CA ILE A 32 6.29 -4.52 31.97
C ILE A 32 6.41 -5.85 32.73
N GLY A 33 7.62 -6.26 33.09
CA GLY A 33 7.87 -7.50 33.84
C GLY A 33 7.43 -7.46 35.32
N SER A 34 7.11 -6.31 35.87
CA SER A 34 6.77 -6.14 37.29
C SER A 34 5.37 -5.60 37.58
N LEU A 35 4.58 -5.25 36.56
CA LEU A 35 3.20 -4.81 36.74
C LEU A 35 2.22 -5.95 36.44
N ARG A 36 2.01 -6.82 37.39
CA ARG A 36 0.71 -7.52 37.52
C ARG A 36 -0.32 -6.44 37.83
N LEU A 37 -0.98 -5.95 36.82
CA LEU A 37 -2.15 -5.08 36.99
C LEU A 37 -3.23 -5.89 37.73
N PRO A 38 -3.71 -5.41 38.87
CA PRO A 38 -4.88 -6.01 39.46
C PRO A 38 -6.05 -5.75 38.49
N ARG A 39 -6.77 -6.80 38.13
CA ARG A 39 -8.06 -6.68 37.48
C ARG A 39 -9.01 -5.98 38.44
N ILE A 40 -9.15 -4.69 38.29
CA ILE A 40 -10.31 -4.00 38.87
C ILE A 40 -11.39 -4.04 37.80
N ILE A 41 -12.18 -5.08 37.84
CA ILE A 41 -13.50 -5.06 37.23
C ILE A 41 -14.38 -4.25 38.20
N SER A 42 -14.45 -2.96 38.01
CA SER A 42 -15.53 -2.18 38.60
C SER A 42 -16.73 -2.33 37.66
N GLU A 43 -17.66 -3.13 38.07
CA GLU A 43 -19.01 -3.04 37.56
C GLU A 43 -19.57 -1.68 37.98
N SER A 44 -19.35 -0.67 37.17
CA SER A 44 -20.16 0.53 37.21
C SER A 44 -21.46 0.21 36.49
N PRO A 45 -22.62 0.40 37.16
CA PRO A 45 -23.90 0.27 36.47
C PRO A 45 -23.91 1.27 35.31
N MET A 46 -24.18 0.76 34.12
CA MET A 46 -24.36 1.60 32.92
C MET A 46 -25.41 2.66 33.26
N PRO A 47 -25.19 3.92 33.00
CA PRO A 47 -26.25 4.92 33.06
C PRO A 47 -27.33 4.48 32.08
N ALA A 48 -28.53 4.28 32.56
CA ALA A 48 -29.69 4.02 31.74
C ALA A 48 -29.75 5.14 30.69
N ALA A 49 -29.55 4.78 29.42
CA ALA A 49 -29.77 5.67 28.30
C ALA A 49 -31.20 6.15 28.40
N THR A 50 -31.43 7.37 28.80
CA THR A 50 -32.74 8.00 28.77
C THR A 50 -33.11 8.10 27.30
N ALA A 51 -34.02 7.25 26.88
CA ALA A 51 -34.64 7.30 25.55
C ALA A 51 -35.28 8.67 25.37
N ARG A 52 -34.60 9.55 24.67
CA ARG A 52 -35.17 10.75 24.06
C ARG A 52 -34.85 10.65 22.58
N ASP A 53 -35.74 10.04 21.94
CA ASP A 53 -36.30 10.18 20.62
C ASP A 53 -36.84 8.82 20.24
N GLY A 54 -38.16 8.78 20.04
CA GLY A 54 -38.89 7.55 19.85
C GLY A 54 -38.60 6.85 18.54
N ALA A 55 -37.44 6.18 18.48
CA ALA A 55 -37.19 5.18 17.45
C ALA A 55 -38.07 3.97 17.79
N VAL A 56 -39.18 3.87 17.13
CA VAL A 56 -40.08 2.72 17.26
C VAL A 56 -39.39 1.57 16.55
N PHE A 57 -39.04 0.53 17.32
CA PHE A 57 -38.54 -0.74 16.79
C PHE A 57 -39.69 -1.46 16.06
N VAL A 58 -39.78 -1.27 14.78
CA VAL A 58 -40.75 -2.02 13.97
C VAL A 58 -39.97 -2.57 12.78
N PRO A 59 -40.06 -3.90 12.51
CA PRO A 59 -39.68 -4.39 11.19
C PRO A 59 -40.45 -3.59 10.14
N ILE A 60 -39.88 -3.42 8.93
CA ILE A 60 -40.57 -2.69 7.86
C ILE A 60 -41.80 -3.51 7.46
N VAL A 61 -42.92 -3.27 8.15
CA VAL A 61 -44.16 -3.96 7.94
C VAL A 61 -45.21 -2.92 7.58
N GLU A 62 -45.56 -2.82 6.31
CA GLU A 62 -46.76 -2.16 5.83
C GLU A 62 -47.83 -3.22 5.56
N ASN A 63 -48.98 -3.12 6.23
CA ASN A 63 -50.12 -4.01 6.05
C ASN A 63 -49.81 -5.53 6.21
N GLY A 64 -48.89 -5.89 7.10
CA GLY A 64 -48.51 -7.29 7.34
C GLY A 64 -47.60 -7.93 6.30
N ALA A 65 -47.17 -7.21 5.26
CA ALA A 65 -46.20 -7.63 4.30
C ALA A 65 -44.87 -6.91 4.54
N LEU A 66 -43.73 -7.63 4.45
CA LEU A 66 -42.39 -7.07 4.50
C LEU A 66 -42.13 -6.31 3.21
N VAL A 67 -41.85 -5.03 3.30
CA VAL A 67 -41.66 -4.15 2.13
C VAL A 67 -40.17 -3.78 2.03
N ALA A 68 -39.65 -3.83 0.83
CA ALA A 68 -38.28 -3.37 0.57
C ALA A 68 -38.17 -1.87 0.90
N PRO A 69 -37.04 -1.44 1.47
CA PRO A 69 -36.81 -0.02 1.74
C PRO A 69 -36.99 0.84 0.50
N PRO A 70 -37.62 2.03 0.60
CA PRO A 70 -37.85 2.90 -0.54
C PRO A 70 -36.53 3.37 -1.18
N ALA A 71 -36.59 3.73 -2.46
CA ALA A 71 -35.40 4.25 -3.18
C ALA A 71 -34.82 5.47 -2.46
N GLY A 72 -33.49 5.49 -2.33
CA GLY A 72 -32.78 6.54 -1.58
C GLY A 72 -32.55 6.22 -0.10
N SER A 73 -32.99 5.05 0.37
CA SER A 73 -32.62 4.54 1.70
C SER A 73 -31.15 4.22 1.79
N ILE A 74 -30.60 4.33 3.00
CA ILE A 74 -29.22 3.99 3.31
C ILE A 74 -29.16 2.98 4.45
N VAL A 75 -28.11 2.15 4.46
CA VAL A 75 -27.75 1.32 5.62
C VAL A 75 -26.45 1.85 6.21
N PHE A 76 -26.34 1.81 7.52
CA PHE A 76 -25.11 2.19 8.24
C PHE A 76 -25.03 1.47 9.58
N VAL A 77 -23.88 1.56 10.24
CA VAL A 77 -23.70 1.08 11.61
C VAL A 77 -23.62 2.25 12.58
N SER A 78 -24.24 2.08 13.76
CA SER A 78 -24.12 2.98 14.90
C SER A 78 -23.48 2.21 16.04
N ARG A 79 -22.28 2.63 16.46
CA ARG A 79 -21.45 1.89 17.42
C ARG A 79 -21.09 2.76 18.60
N GLN A 80 -20.86 2.16 19.76
CA GLN A 80 -20.40 2.90 20.94
C GLN A 80 -18.99 3.46 20.71
N LEU A 81 -18.71 4.60 21.32
CA LEU A 81 -17.34 5.09 21.39
C LEU A 81 -16.49 4.17 22.26
N ASN A 82 -15.26 3.95 21.82
CA ASN A 82 -14.30 3.15 22.59
C ASN A 82 -13.78 3.95 23.78
N THR A 83 -14.35 3.74 24.95
CA THR A 83 -13.96 4.41 26.19
C THR A 83 -12.85 3.70 26.95
N GLY A 84 -12.47 2.51 26.53
CA GLY A 84 -11.57 1.61 27.25
C GLY A 84 -10.14 1.57 26.72
N GLY A 85 -9.38 2.62 26.86
CA GLY A 85 -7.97 2.66 26.48
C GLY A 85 -7.68 3.27 25.13
N SER A 86 -6.50 3.80 24.96
CA SER A 86 -6.06 4.42 23.73
C SER A 86 -5.84 3.40 22.63
N ILE A 87 -6.18 3.74 21.40
CA ILE A 87 -5.68 3.03 20.21
C ILE A 87 -4.18 3.27 20.03
N TYR A 88 -3.67 4.34 20.64
CA TYR A 88 -2.27 4.63 20.79
C TYR A 88 -1.96 4.63 22.27
N TRP A 89 -1.21 3.64 22.72
CA TRP A 89 -0.87 3.47 24.16
C TRP A 89 -0.19 4.70 24.79
N ASP A 90 0.36 5.57 24.00
CA ASP A 90 1.06 6.79 24.37
C ASP A 90 0.33 8.09 23.94
N ALA A 91 -0.88 7.98 23.41
CA ALA A 91 -1.70 9.10 22.98
C ALA A 91 -3.10 9.05 23.63
N PRO A 92 -3.21 9.29 24.92
CA PRO A 92 -4.45 9.12 25.68
C PRO A 92 -5.60 10.03 25.23
N GLN A 93 -5.31 11.13 24.55
CA GLN A 93 -6.33 12.05 24.03
C GLN A 93 -7.20 11.45 22.92
N VAL A 94 -6.82 10.32 22.33
CA VAL A 94 -7.59 9.66 21.27
C VAL A 94 -8.26 8.37 21.74
N LYS A 95 -8.25 8.10 23.01
CA LYS A 95 -8.75 6.84 23.58
C LYS A 95 -10.21 6.54 23.24
N ASP A 96 -11.02 7.55 23.05
CA ASP A 96 -12.45 7.40 22.81
C ASP A 96 -12.81 7.42 21.32
N MET A 97 -11.83 7.60 20.42
CA MET A 97 -12.08 7.61 18.99
C MET A 97 -12.22 6.19 18.43
N PRO A 98 -13.32 5.86 17.76
CA PRO A 98 -13.42 4.62 17.00
C PRO A 98 -12.58 4.76 15.73
N GLY A 99 -11.40 4.18 15.73
CA GLY A 99 -10.54 4.19 14.54
C GLY A 99 -11.08 3.32 13.41
N VAL A 100 -10.60 3.57 12.21
CA VAL A 100 -10.86 2.77 11.01
C VAL A 100 -9.66 1.95 10.56
N GLY A 101 -8.53 2.09 11.23
CA GLY A 101 -7.29 1.39 10.93
C GLY A 101 -7.30 -0.08 11.33
N PRO A 102 -6.27 -0.84 10.96
CA PRO A 102 -6.25 -2.29 11.07
C PRO A 102 -6.42 -2.81 12.50
N HIS A 103 -5.88 -2.11 13.49
CA HIS A 103 -6.02 -2.53 14.89
C HIS A 103 -7.37 -2.15 15.48
N SER A 104 -7.83 -0.95 15.22
CA SER A 104 -9.03 -0.40 15.87
C SER A 104 -10.34 -0.91 15.27
N ARG A 105 -10.37 -1.32 13.98
CA ARG A 105 -11.60 -1.75 13.33
C ARG A 105 -12.17 -3.05 13.87
N VAL A 106 -11.31 -3.95 14.35
CA VAL A 106 -11.71 -5.24 14.93
C VAL A 106 -11.98 -5.14 16.44
N ARG A 107 -11.69 -3.99 17.06
CA ARG A 107 -12.05 -3.77 18.46
C ARG A 107 -13.56 -3.69 18.59
N PRO A 108 -14.14 -4.44 19.50
CA PRO A 108 -15.56 -4.34 19.79
C PRO A 108 -15.91 -2.93 20.27
N ALA A 109 -17.04 -2.44 19.79
CA ALA A 109 -17.63 -1.17 20.20
C ALA A 109 -19.12 -1.38 20.48
N ALA A 110 -19.38 -2.42 21.27
CA ALA A 110 -20.74 -2.84 21.64
C ALA A 110 -21.38 -1.85 22.64
N PRO A 111 -22.70 -1.67 22.56
CA PRO A 111 -23.60 -2.26 21.57
C PRO A 111 -23.50 -1.58 20.20
N GLY A 112 -23.38 -2.38 19.15
CA GLY A 112 -23.47 -1.91 17.77
C GLY A 112 -24.84 -2.18 17.17
N ARG A 113 -25.29 -1.31 16.27
CA ARG A 113 -26.59 -1.44 15.59
C ARG A 113 -26.40 -1.35 14.09
N LEU A 114 -27.10 -2.22 13.34
CA LEU A 114 -27.27 -2.12 11.90
C LEU A 114 -28.60 -1.42 11.62
N ILE A 115 -28.55 -0.26 10.99
CA ILE A 115 -29.70 0.62 10.84
C ILE A 115 -29.95 0.92 9.37
N VAL A 116 -31.19 0.80 8.94
CA VAL A 116 -31.68 1.34 7.67
C VAL A 116 -32.38 2.66 7.94
N ARG A 117 -32.04 3.69 7.20
CA ARG A 117 -32.69 5.00 7.24
C ARG A 117 -33.32 5.31 5.89
N GLU A 118 -34.61 5.61 5.91
CA GLU A 118 -35.35 6.02 4.73
C GLU A 118 -35.16 7.51 4.41
N PRO A 119 -35.47 7.94 3.17
CA PRO A 119 -35.36 9.35 2.77
C PRO A 119 -36.21 10.30 3.59
N ASN A 120 -37.38 9.83 4.09
CA ASN A 120 -38.28 10.59 4.95
C ASN A 120 -37.79 10.75 6.40
N GLY A 121 -36.66 10.08 6.74
CA GLY A 121 -36.07 10.08 8.06
C GLY A 121 -36.49 8.91 8.96
N ALA A 122 -37.41 8.05 8.54
CA ALA A 122 -37.74 6.85 9.28
C ALA A 122 -36.54 5.91 9.42
N MET A 123 -36.42 5.27 10.57
CA MET A 123 -35.29 4.38 10.88
C MET A 123 -35.78 3.01 11.30
N HIS A 124 -35.10 1.99 10.80
CA HIS A 124 -35.36 0.59 11.09
C HIS A 124 -34.07 -0.07 11.57
N VAL A 125 -34.05 -0.56 12.79
CA VAL A 125 -32.89 -1.28 13.34
C VAL A 125 -33.02 -2.73 12.96
N LEU A 126 -32.16 -3.20 12.07
CA LEU A 126 -32.15 -4.58 11.59
C LEU A 126 -31.45 -5.53 12.58
N VAL A 127 -30.41 -5.06 13.25
CA VAL A 127 -29.70 -5.76 14.32
C VAL A 127 -29.46 -4.77 15.45
N ASP A 128 -29.88 -5.11 16.68
CA ASP A 128 -29.66 -4.31 17.88
C ASP A 128 -28.76 -5.05 18.87
N GLY A 129 -27.49 -4.71 18.89
CA GLY A 129 -26.52 -5.31 19.81
C GLY A 129 -26.75 -4.99 21.28
N SER A 130 -27.64 -4.03 21.62
CA SER A 130 -28.04 -3.78 23.01
C SER A 130 -29.06 -4.79 23.50
N ARG A 131 -29.69 -5.55 22.62
CA ARG A 131 -30.70 -6.57 22.91
C ARG A 131 -30.43 -7.83 22.08
N PRO A 132 -29.27 -8.49 22.27
CA PRO A 132 -28.94 -9.70 21.55
C PRO A 132 -29.94 -10.80 21.89
N THR A 133 -30.44 -11.51 20.89
CA THR A 133 -31.37 -12.62 21.00
C THR A 133 -30.98 -13.74 20.03
N SER A 134 -31.50 -14.92 20.22
CA SER A 134 -31.34 -16.02 19.28
C SER A 134 -31.82 -15.66 17.85
N ALA A 135 -32.87 -14.82 17.73
CA ALA A 135 -33.38 -14.34 16.45
C ALA A 135 -32.38 -13.37 15.75
N THR A 136 -31.56 -12.68 16.52
CA THR A 136 -30.47 -11.83 16.02
C THR A 136 -29.11 -12.54 16.11
N LEU A 137 -29.10 -13.88 16.25
CA LEU A 137 -27.89 -14.71 16.37
C LEU A 137 -26.95 -14.21 17.47
N ASP A 138 -27.53 -13.67 18.55
CA ASP A 138 -26.84 -13.14 19.71
C ASP A 138 -25.75 -12.08 19.39
N LEU A 139 -25.90 -11.35 18.30
CA LEU A 139 -24.96 -10.30 17.90
C LEU A 139 -24.99 -9.13 18.87
N ILE A 140 -23.82 -8.74 19.36
CA ILE A 140 -23.61 -7.59 20.25
C ILE A 140 -23.02 -6.38 19.54
N ASP A 141 -22.34 -6.61 18.42
CA ASP A 141 -21.74 -5.53 17.61
C ASP A 141 -21.80 -5.89 16.12
N VAL A 142 -21.85 -4.87 15.27
CA VAL A 142 -21.94 -5.00 13.81
C VAL A 142 -21.06 -3.95 13.14
N ASN A 143 -20.48 -4.28 11.98
CA ASN A 143 -19.62 -3.37 11.24
C ASN A 143 -19.62 -3.67 9.75
N ALA A 144 -19.11 -2.74 8.95
CA ALA A 144 -18.79 -2.88 7.54
C ALA A 144 -19.90 -3.47 6.65
N PRO A 145 -21.10 -2.88 6.60
CA PRO A 145 -22.14 -3.34 5.70
C PRO A 145 -21.77 -3.05 4.24
N ASP A 146 -22.12 -3.99 3.35
CA ASP A 146 -22.18 -3.78 1.90
C ASP A 146 -23.48 -4.33 1.34
N VAL A 147 -24.02 -3.67 0.31
CA VAL A 147 -25.30 -3.99 -0.29
C VAL A 147 -25.10 -4.76 -1.58
N SER A 148 -25.87 -5.83 -1.79
CA SER A 148 -25.81 -6.61 -3.04
C SER A 148 -26.14 -5.78 -4.27
N TYR A 149 -25.71 -6.24 -5.45
CA TYR A 149 -25.89 -5.50 -6.70
C TYR A 149 -27.37 -5.31 -7.10
N ASP A 150 -28.25 -6.16 -6.62
CA ASP A 150 -29.69 -6.03 -6.81
C ASP A 150 -30.38 -5.14 -5.75
N GLY A 151 -29.61 -4.68 -4.75
CA GLY A 151 -30.11 -3.83 -3.68
C GLY A 151 -30.96 -4.53 -2.62
N THR A 152 -30.97 -5.87 -2.57
CA THR A 152 -31.91 -6.63 -1.71
C THR A 152 -31.30 -7.19 -0.44
N THR A 153 -29.99 -7.39 -0.40
CA THR A 153 -29.30 -8.09 0.69
C THR A 153 -28.09 -7.30 1.17
N ILE A 154 -27.93 -7.24 2.47
CA ILE A 154 -26.78 -6.63 3.14
C ILE A 154 -25.90 -7.76 3.64
N VAL A 155 -24.58 -7.69 3.32
CA VAL A 155 -23.55 -8.47 3.99
C VAL A 155 -22.81 -7.56 4.97
N PHE A 156 -22.43 -8.08 6.13
CA PHE A 156 -21.79 -7.30 7.18
C PHE A 156 -20.94 -8.19 8.10
N ALA A 157 -20.02 -7.58 8.83
CA ALA A 157 -19.32 -8.24 9.91
C ALA A 157 -20.13 -8.12 11.20
N GLY A 158 -20.34 -9.23 11.87
CA GLY A 158 -21.05 -9.31 13.15
C GLY A 158 -20.20 -9.96 14.23
N LEU A 159 -20.35 -9.51 15.47
CA LEU A 159 -19.71 -10.08 16.65
C LEU A 159 -20.75 -10.72 17.55
N PRO A 160 -20.77 -12.07 17.67
CA PRO A 160 -21.66 -12.75 18.60
C PRO A 160 -21.30 -12.46 20.06
N LYS A 161 -22.29 -12.55 20.95
CA LYS A 161 -22.11 -12.37 22.40
C LYS A 161 -21.15 -13.37 23.02
N GLY A 162 -20.98 -14.54 22.41
CA GLY A 162 -20.25 -15.69 22.90
C GLY A 162 -19.05 -15.36 23.77
N ASN A 163 -17.88 -15.49 23.32
CA ASN A 163 -16.69 -15.54 24.18
C ASN A 163 -15.88 -14.23 24.28
N TYR A 164 -16.44 -13.12 23.84
CA TYR A 164 -15.74 -11.83 23.87
C TYR A 164 -15.17 -11.46 25.25
N ASN A 165 -15.85 -11.89 26.34
CA ASN A 165 -15.43 -11.53 27.69
C ASN A 165 -14.77 -12.68 28.47
N THR A 166 -14.71 -13.89 27.94
CA THR A 166 -14.41 -15.07 28.78
C THR A 166 -13.12 -15.77 28.43
N ALA A 167 -12.54 -15.44 27.28
CA ALA A 167 -11.38 -16.19 26.88
C ALA A 167 -10.10 -15.35 26.91
N PRO A 168 -9.05 -15.88 27.50
CA PRO A 168 -7.71 -15.50 27.14
C PRO A 168 -7.53 -15.74 25.65
N ALA A 169 -6.45 -15.25 25.07
CA ALA A 169 -6.07 -15.26 23.66
C ALA A 169 -6.35 -16.53 22.80
N ARG A 170 -7.14 -17.45 23.28
CA ARG A 170 -7.51 -18.74 22.64
C ARG A 170 -8.93 -18.78 22.10
N SER A 171 -9.68 -17.69 22.19
CA SER A 171 -11.04 -17.66 21.67
C SER A 171 -11.00 -17.65 20.14
N ILE A 172 -11.57 -18.68 19.56
CA ILE A 172 -11.90 -18.72 18.12
C ILE A 172 -13.08 -17.83 17.80
N ASP A 173 -13.73 -17.28 18.81
CA ASP A 173 -14.89 -16.43 18.69
C ASP A 173 -14.46 -14.99 18.46
N GLY A 174 -14.55 -14.57 17.23
CA GLY A 174 -14.28 -13.23 16.79
C GLY A 174 -15.39 -12.73 15.87
N TRP A 175 -15.06 -11.76 15.10
CA TRP A 175 -15.95 -11.27 14.05
C TRP A 175 -16.17 -12.35 12.99
N ARG A 176 -17.43 -12.45 12.51
CA ARG A 176 -17.83 -13.35 11.42
C ARG A 176 -18.64 -12.58 10.39
N ILE A 177 -18.78 -13.16 9.22
CA ILE A 177 -19.59 -12.59 8.15
C ILE A 177 -21.01 -13.09 8.25
N PHE A 178 -21.96 -12.16 8.16
CA PHE A 178 -23.39 -12.38 8.18
C PHE A 178 -24.05 -11.74 6.97
N SER A 179 -25.23 -12.19 6.64
CA SER A 179 -26.10 -11.52 5.68
C SER A 179 -27.53 -11.39 6.21
N ILE A 180 -28.20 -10.33 5.78
CA ILE A 180 -29.59 -10.05 6.10
C ILE A 180 -30.24 -9.37 4.91
N ARG A 181 -31.53 -9.62 4.66
CA ARG A 181 -32.25 -8.83 3.66
C ARG A 181 -32.45 -7.39 4.14
N CYS A 182 -32.53 -6.47 3.20
CA CYS A 182 -32.75 -5.05 3.51
C CYS A 182 -34.09 -4.78 4.24
N ASP A 183 -35.04 -5.72 4.17
CA ASP A 183 -36.30 -5.69 4.91
C ASP A 183 -36.19 -6.25 6.36
N GLY A 184 -34.97 -6.65 6.79
CA GLY A 184 -34.73 -7.20 8.13
C GLY A 184 -34.94 -8.70 8.26
N THR A 185 -35.32 -9.39 7.20
CA THR A 185 -35.53 -10.84 7.22
C THR A 185 -34.28 -11.64 6.80
N GLN A 186 -34.35 -12.96 7.00
CA GLN A 186 -33.33 -13.92 6.56
C GLN A 186 -31.91 -13.61 7.07
N LEU A 187 -31.80 -13.15 8.33
CA LEU A 187 -30.49 -13.06 8.96
C LEU A 187 -29.85 -14.44 9.04
N ARG A 188 -28.62 -14.56 8.54
CA ARG A 188 -27.85 -15.80 8.60
C ARG A 188 -26.36 -15.54 8.72
N GLN A 189 -25.67 -16.47 9.32
CA GLN A 189 -24.21 -16.51 9.39
C GLN A 189 -23.66 -17.13 8.10
N ILE A 190 -22.57 -16.56 7.57
CA ILE A 190 -21.90 -17.01 6.34
C ILE A 190 -20.59 -17.71 6.67
N THR A 191 -19.79 -17.16 7.60
CA THR A 191 -18.53 -17.77 8.03
C THR A 191 -18.62 -18.24 9.47
N PHE A 192 -17.96 -19.36 9.80
CA PHE A 192 -18.11 -20.06 11.07
C PHE A 192 -16.75 -20.27 11.75
N ASP A 193 -16.79 -20.82 12.97
CA ASP A 193 -15.63 -21.25 13.73
C ASP A 193 -15.25 -22.66 13.26
N ASP A 194 -14.75 -22.74 12.04
CA ASP A 194 -14.50 -23.97 11.31
C ASP A 194 -13.00 -24.29 11.14
N GLN A 195 -12.14 -23.51 11.80
CA GLN A 195 -10.71 -23.67 11.68
C GLN A 195 -10.09 -24.12 13.01
N ASP A 196 -9.67 -25.38 13.05
CA ASP A 196 -8.82 -25.91 14.10
C ASP A 196 -7.37 -25.62 13.73
N ILE A 197 -6.75 -24.68 14.46
CA ILE A 197 -5.38 -24.23 14.19
C ILE A 197 -4.46 -24.84 15.22
N ASP A 198 -3.73 -25.89 14.85
CA ASP A 198 -2.60 -26.38 15.62
C ASP A 198 -1.37 -25.49 15.39
N VAL A 199 -1.31 -24.39 16.11
CA VAL A 199 -0.20 -23.44 15.97
C VAL A 199 1.12 -24.03 16.50
N GLU A 200 1.09 -25.00 17.41
CA GLU A 200 2.29 -25.63 17.95
C GLU A 200 2.99 -26.48 16.89
N ALA A 201 2.24 -27.22 16.09
CA ALA A 201 2.79 -28.01 14.99
C ALA A 201 3.55 -27.16 13.98
N PHE A 202 3.14 -25.90 13.80
CA PHE A 202 3.79 -24.94 12.91
C PHE A 202 4.81 -24.06 13.62
N GLY A 203 5.02 -24.24 14.92
CA GLY A 203 5.95 -23.42 15.67
C GLY A 203 5.50 -21.97 15.86
N LEU A 204 4.22 -21.67 15.70
CA LEU A 204 3.64 -20.34 15.80
C LEU A 204 3.27 -19.98 17.24
N PRO A 205 3.16 -18.68 17.58
CA PRO A 205 2.72 -18.25 18.90
C PRO A 205 1.27 -18.64 19.19
N GLU A 206 0.97 -19.03 20.43
CA GLU A 206 -0.39 -19.38 20.87
C GLU A 206 -1.43 -18.27 20.63
N GLY A 207 -1.02 -17.00 20.65
CA GLY A 207 -1.89 -15.86 20.40
C GLY A 207 -2.49 -15.80 18.99
N LEU A 208 -2.10 -16.72 18.10
CA LEU A 208 -2.64 -16.82 16.73
C LEU A 208 -3.81 -17.79 16.61
N LEU A 209 -4.30 -18.38 17.70
CA LEU A 209 -5.39 -19.34 17.67
C LEU A 209 -6.74 -18.76 17.25
N GLY A 210 -7.07 -17.57 17.70
CA GLY A 210 -8.31 -16.90 17.29
C GLY A 210 -8.17 -16.17 15.94
N TYR A 211 -9.28 -15.84 15.29
CA TYR A 211 -9.29 -15.07 14.05
C TYR A 211 -10.58 -14.26 13.89
N ASP A 212 -10.52 -13.27 13.02
CA ASP A 212 -11.60 -12.35 12.71
C ASP A 212 -11.86 -12.33 11.21
N ASP A 213 -13.13 -12.34 10.82
CA ASP A 213 -13.61 -12.09 9.46
C ASP A 213 -14.34 -10.75 9.44
N PHE A 214 -13.93 -9.84 8.53
CA PHE A 214 -14.44 -8.47 8.52
C PHE A 214 -14.35 -7.83 7.14
N ASP A 215 -14.89 -6.63 6.98
CA ASP A 215 -14.93 -5.86 5.74
C ASP A 215 -15.45 -6.64 4.51
N PRO A 216 -16.63 -7.28 4.59
CA PRO A 216 -17.17 -8.01 3.45
C PRO A 216 -17.62 -7.08 2.33
N VAL A 217 -17.50 -7.56 1.09
CA VAL A 217 -18.01 -6.91 -0.12
C VAL A 217 -18.58 -7.94 -1.09
N TRP A 218 -19.73 -7.62 -1.72
CA TRP A 218 -20.30 -8.44 -2.77
C TRP A 218 -19.46 -8.38 -4.04
N LEU A 219 -19.12 -9.54 -4.58
CA LEU A 219 -18.51 -9.68 -5.90
C LEU A 219 -19.61 -9.70 -7.00
N PRO A 220 -19.28 -9.32 -8.24
CA PRO A 220 -20.25 -9.27 -9.34
C PRO A 220 -20.93 -10.61 -9.64
N ASP A 221 -20.26 -11.71 -9.35
CA ASP A 221 -20.76 -13.09 -9.55
C ASP A 221 -21.60 -13.63 -8.39
N GLY A 222 -21.77 -12.85 -7.32
CA GLY A 222 -22.57 -13.22 -6.15
C GLY A 222 -21.77 -13.90 -5.03
N ARG A 223 -20.46 -14.08 -5.20
CA ARG A 223 -19.55 -14.42 -4.10
C ARG A 223 -19.34 -13.21 -3.19
N ILE A 224 -18.74 -13.43 -2.05
CA ILE A 224 -18.40 -12.41 -1.06
C ILE A 224 -16.88 -12.46 -0.86
N ALA A 225 -16.20 -11.31 -1.07
CA ALA A 225 -14.82 -11.14 -0.65
C ALA A 225 -14.78 -10.44 0.72
N PHE A 226 -13.85 -10.80 1.56
CA PHE A 226 -13.72 -10.22 2.89
C PHE A 226 -12.27 -10.33 3.40
N SER A 227 -11.91 -9.49 4.35
CA SER A 227 -10.64 -9.57 5.06
C SER A 227 -10.74 -10.58 6.19
N SER A 228 -9.68 -11.38 6.39
CA SER A 228 -9.66 -12.34 7.48
C SER A 228 -8.25 -12.54 8.03
N THR A 229 -8.16 -12.78 9.34
CA THR A 229 -6.92 -13.15 10.01
C THR A 229 -6.77 -14.67 10.20
N ARG A 230 -7.51 -15.49 9.42
CA ARG A 230 -7.48 -16.96 9.45
C ARG A 230 -6.10 -17.54 9.14
N TYR A 231 -5.34 -16.89 8.27
CA TYR A 231 -3.94 -17.25 8.05
C TYR A 231 -3.12 -16.74 9.24
N PRO A 232 -2.61 -17.62 10.12
CA PRO A 232 -2.10 -17.23 11.41
C PRO A 232 -0.70 -16.59 11.29
N ALA A 233 -0.65 -15.29 11.30
CA ALA A 233 0.58 -14.52 11.31
C ALA A 233 0.39 -13.17 12.01
N TYR A 234 1.48 -12.60 12.51
CA TYR A 234 1.54 -11.17 12.88
C TYR A 234 2.27 -10.39 11.81
N ALA A 235 1.86 -9.15 11.59
CA ALA A 235 2.60 -8.24 10.75
C ALA A 235 4.01 -8.02 11.31
N HIS A 236 4.98 -7.83 10.43
CA HIS A 236 6.35 -7.57 10.82
C HIS A 236 6.44 -6.46 11.87
N TYR A 237 7.17 -6.69 12.93
CA TYR A 237 7.44 -5.68 13.95
C TYR A 237 6.17 -5.05 14.55
N SER A 238 5.12 -5.85 14.69
CA SER A 238 3.81 -5.38 15.14
C SER A 238 3.07 -6.45 15.95
N GLY A 239 2.20 -6.01 16.85
CA GLY A 239 1.23 -6.88 17.52
C GLY A 239 -0.07 -7.08 16.74
N VAL A 240 -0.18 -6.50 15.54
CA VAL A 240 -1.38 -6.64 14.70
C VAL A 240 -1.32 -7.95 13.94
N ARG A 241 -2.43 -8.69 13.97
CA ARG A 241 -2.58 -9.92 13.20
C ARG A 241 -2.66 -9.61 11.72
N THR A 242 -1.92 -10.37 10.93
CA THR A 242 -1.96 -10.27 9.47
C THR A 242 -3.33 -10.68 8.96
N SER A 243 -3.92 -9.83 8.15
CA SER A 243 -5.14 -10.13 7.41
C SER A 243 -4.84 -10.47 5.96
N ASN A 244 -5.70 -11.30 5.38
CA ASN A 244 -5.68 -11.63 3.96
C ASN A 244 -7.09 -11.63 3.40
N ILE A 245 -7.23 -11.38 2.10
CA ILE A 245 -8.53 -11.43 1.44
C ILE A 245 -8.89 -12.88 1.19
N HIS A 246 -10.11 -13.22 1.57
CA HIS A 246 -10.76 -14.49 1.33
C HIS A 246 -12.00 -14.29 0.46
N VAL A 247 -12.40 -15.33 -0.21
CA VAL A 247 -13.63 -15.39 -1.00
C VAL A 247 -14.46 -16.58 -0.54
N VAL A 248 -15.77 -16.39 -0.45
CA VAL A 248 -16.72 -17.42 -0.05
C VAL A 248 -17.98 -17.29 -0.91
N HIS A 249 -18.68 -18.38 -1.18
CA HIS A 249 -20.01 -18.32 -1.74
C HIS A 249 -21.01 -17.74 -0.73
N SER A 250 -22.07 -17.13 -1.23
CA SER A 250 -23.07 -16.52 -0.37
C SER A 250 -23.79 -17.50 0.57
N ASP A 251 -23.69 -18.81 0.33
CA ASP A 251 -24.18 -19.88 1.22
C ASP A 251 -23.14 -20.37 2.25
N GLY A 252 -21.92 -19.82 2.21
CA GLY A 252 -20.82 -20.21 3.08
C GLY A 252 -19.88 -21.27 2.47
N ALA A 253 -20.18 -21.81 1.31
CA ALA A 253 -19.38 -22.83 0.67
C ALA A 253 -18.10 -22.26 -0.01
N ALA A 254 -17.15 -23.14 -0.30
CA ALA A 254 -15.95 -22.86 -1.08
C ALA A 254 -15.11 -21.68 -0.53
N LEU A 255 -15.04 -21.56 0.79
CA LEU A 255 -14.18 -20.58 1.44
C LEU A 255 -12.71 -20.83 1.08
N HIS A 256 -12.04 -19.81 0.54
CA HIS A 256 -10.62 -19.89 0.21
C HIS A 256 -9.97 -18.51 0.27
N ARG A 257 -8.66 -18.51 0.48
CA ARG A 257 -7.83 -17.30 0.51
C ARG A 257 -7.35 -16.95 -0.90
N ILE A 258 -7.39 -15.67 -1.25
CA ILE A 258 -6.93 -15.17 -2.56
C ILE A 258 -5.69 -14.27 -2.48
N THR A 259 -5.31 -13.78 -1.29
CA THR A 259 -4.04 -13.06 -1.09
C THR A 259 -3.17 -13.78 -0.08
N THR A 260 -1.87 -13.53 -0.14
CA THR A 260 -0.92 -14.03 0.85
C THR A 260 0.04 -12.89 1.20
N GLU A 261 -0.52 -11.83 1.73
CA GLU A 261 0.25 -10.69 2.18
C GLU A 261 0.92 -11.00 3.51
N ARG A 262 2.20 -10.64 3.64
CA ARG A 262 2.94 -10.91 4.86
C ARG A 262 2.50 -10.03 6.03
N ASN A 263 2.02 -8.82 5.75
CA ASN A 263 1.67 -7.86 6.80
C ASN A 263 0.18 -7.55 6.88
N GLY A 264 -0.52 -7.52 5.76
CA GLY A 264 -1.97 -7.32 5.76
C GLY A 264 -2.55 -6.95 4.40
N ALA A 265 -3.75 -7.45 4.15
CA ALA A 265 -4.62 -7.13 3.02
C ALA A 265 -6.02 -6.84 3.56
N ASP A 266 -6.44 -5.59 3.44
CA ASP A 266 -7.65 -5.10 4.10
C ASP A 266 -8.57 -4.36 3.14
N ARG A 267 -9.83 -4.23 3.54
CA ARG A 267 -10.77 -3.33 2.90
C ARG A 267 -10.98 -3.61 1.41
N PRO A 268 -11.34 -4.83 1.03
CA PRO A 268 -11.66 -5.12 -0.37
C PRO A 268 -12.79 -4.25 -0.87
N THR A 269 -12.69 -3.80 -2.11
CA THR A 269 -13.69 -3.02 -2.84
C THR A 269 -13.64 -3.43 -4.29
N VAL A 270 -14.78 -3.61 -4.95
CA VAL A 270 -14.81 -4.01 -6.36
C VAL A 270 -14.67 -2.79 -7.26
N ASP A 271 -13.76 -2.88 -8.19
CA ASP A 271 -13.59 -1.88 -9.25
C ASP A 271 -14.76 -1.94 -10.24
N PRO A 272 -15.57 -0.88 -10.33
CA PRO A 272 -16.77 -0.90 -11.17
C PRO A 272 -16.46 -0.99 -12.66
N LEU A 273 -15.23 -0.65 -13.08
CA LEU A 273 -14.82 -0.68 -14.48
C LEU A 273 -14.28 -2.05 -14.90
N THR A 274 -13.54 -2.72 -14.02
CA THR A 274 -12.78 -3.92 -14.39
C THR A 274 -13.29 -5.19 -13.72
N GLY A 275 -14.09 -5.11 -12.66
CA GLY A 275 -14.51 -6.25 -11.85
C GLY A 275 -13.42 -6.81 -10.93
N ARG A 276 -12.24 -6.22 -10.92
CA ARG A 276 -11.13 -6.60 -10.06
C ARG A 276 -11.37 -6.14 -8.61
N ILE A 277 -10.72 -6.77 -7.68
CA ILE A 277 -10.73 -6.36 -6.28
C ILE A 277 -9.60 -5.35 -6.07
N ILE A 278 -9.92 -4.18 -5.52
CA ILE A 278 -8.98 -3.23 -4.95
C ILE A 278 -8.94 -3.47 -3.46
N TYR A 279 -7.77 -3.48 -2.88
CA TYR A 279 -7.60 -3.62 -1.43
C TYR A 279 -6.45 -2.77 -0.92
N SER A 280 -6.45 -2.51 0.38
CA SER A 280 -5.36 -1.83 1.05
C SER A 280 -4.33 -2.87 1.46
N ARG A 281 -3.14 -2.74 0.92
CA ARG A 281 -2.01 -3.61 1.14
C ARG A 281 -1.04 -2.95 2.11
N TRP A 282 -0.73 -3.62 3.21
CA TRP A 282 0.27 -3.12 4.14
C TRP A 282 1.66 -3.57 3.73
N TRP A 283 2.39 -2.68 3.09
CA TRP A 283 3.77 -2.90 2.79
C TRP A 283 4.62 -2.44 3.97
N ARG A 284 5.12 -3.40 4.71
CA ARG A 284 6.02 -3.19 5.81
C ARG A 284 7.26 -4.04 5.58
N ASN A 285 8.40 -3.39 5.43
CA ASN A 285 9.67 -4.04 5.20
C ASN A 285 10.69 -3.49 6.19
N HIS A 286 11.19 -4.34 7.05
CA HIS A 286 12.25 -4.03 8.02
C HIS A 286 13.53 -4.81 7.71
N ARG A 287 13.62 -5.42 6.52
CA ARG A 287 14.77 -6.19 6.09
C ARG A 287 15.69 -5.37 5.23
N PHE A 288 16.95 -5.55 5.49
CA PHE A 288 18.03 -5.09 4.62
C PHE A 288 18.63 -6.31 3.94
N GLY A 289 19.01 -6.17 2.69
CA GLY A 289 19.76 -7.20 2.02
C GLY A 289 21.17 -7.27 2.61
N LEU A 290 21.63 -8.45 2.93
CA LEU A 290 23.02 -8.73 3.28
C LEU A 290 23.63 -9.66 2.23
N ASP A 291 24.91 -9.48 1.97
CA ASP A 291 25.60 -10.33 1.00
C ASP A 291 25.67 -11.79 1.44
N ASP A 292 25.69 -12.03 2.75
CA ASP A 292 25.74 -13.36 3.32
C ASP A 292 24.37 -13.95 3.68
N MET A 293 23.29 -13.25 3.33
CA MET A 293 21.93 -13.74 3.57
C MET A 293 21.68 -15.03 2.77
N THR A 294 21.56 -16.12 3.48
CA THR A 294 21.34 -17.44 2.92
C THR A 294 20.07 -18.05 3.53
N THR A 295 19.78 -19.24 3.16
CA THR A 295 18.72 -20.00 3.83
C THR A 295 19.19 -20.62 5.11
N VAL A 296 18.21 -21.13 5.84
CA VAL A 296 18.40 -21.88 7.01
C VAL A 296 17.79 -23.21 7.05
N GLY A 297 16.91 -23.49 6.24
CA GLY A 297 16.11 -24.69 6.36
C GLY A 297 15.52 -24.81 7.77
N ASN A 298 15.77 -25.96 8.40
CA ASN A 298 15.29 -26.28 9.75
C ASN A 298 16.33 -26.05 10.85
N GLU A 299 17.49 -25.51 10.54
CA GLU A 299 18.53 -25.22 11.53
C GLU A 299 18.29 -23.84 12.13
N ALA A 300 17.34 -23.75 13.03
CA ALA A 300 16.88 -22.50 13.57
C ALA A 300 17.97 -21.68 14.25
N ASP A 301 18.85 -22.29 15.02
CA ASP A 301 19.80 -21.58 15.87
C ASP A 301 20.88 -20.88 15.08
N GLY A 302 21.51 -21.55 14.11
CA GLY A 302 22.55 -20.97 13.26
C GLY A 302 22.06 -19.84 12.39
N TYR A 303 20.81 -19.91 12.03
CA TYR A 303 20.17 -18.97 11.16
C TYR A 303 19.60 -17.74 11.85
N LEU A 304 19.05 -17.93 13.00
CA LEU A 304 18.57 -16.85 13.84
C LEU A 304 19.59 -15.71 13.95
N GLN A 305 20.85 -16.08 14.05
CA GLN A 305 21.91 -15.06 14.17
C GLN A 305 22.05 -14.22 12.90
N LYS A 306 21.97 -14.85 11.72
CA LYS A 306 22.08 -14.11 10.46
C LYS A 306 20.85 -13.25 10.22
N ASP A 307 19.67 -13.77 10.44
CA ASP A 307 18.45 -13.02 10.29
C ASP A 307 18.32 -11.90 11.31
N GLY A 308 18.61 -12.18 12.57
CA GLY A 308 18.62 -11.19 13.65
C GLY A 308 19.64 -10.07 13.43
N LEU A 309 20.66 -10.31 12.64
CA LEU A 309 21.67 -9.31 12.29
C LEU A 309 21.24 -8.44 11.12
N SER A 310 20.42 -8.95 10.23
CA SER A 310 20.06 -8.29 8.99
C SER A 310 19.03 -7.18 9.19
N SER A 311 18.25 -7.27 10.24
CA SER A 311 17.00 -6.51 10.33
C SER A 311 17.16 -5.05 10.71
N ASP A 312 18.08 -4.74 11.59
CA ASP A 312 18.23 -3.41 12.17
C ASP A 312 19.59 -2.79 11.86
N ARG A 313 20.36 -3.44 10.99
CA ARG A 313 21.69 -2.96 10.61
C ARG A 313 21.68 -2.50 9.17
N GLY A 314 22.35 -1.41 8.93
CA GLY A 314 22.70 -1.04 7.57
C GLY A 314 23.49 -2.16 6.88
N MET A 315 23.39 -2.21 5.56
CA MET A 315 24.18 -3.17 4.80
C MET A 315 25.65 -2.82 4.86
N GLU A 316 26.47 -3.83 5.15
CA GLU A 316 27.89 -3.78 4.91
C GLU A 316 28.19 -4.39 3.54
N LEU A 317 28.65 -3.55 2.63
CA LEU A 317 29.12 -3.95 1.31
C LEU A 317 30.55 -3.48 1.16
N ASP A 318 31.44 -4.38 0.79
CA ASP A 318 32.88 -4.07 0.60
C ASP A 318 33.53 -3.44 1.83
N GLY A 319 33.15 -3.86 3.04
CA GLY A 319 33.65 -3.32 4.29
C GLY A 319 33.15 -1.92 4.62
N THR A 320 32.20 -1.39 3.85
CA THR A 320 31.58 -0.09 4.10
C THR A 320 30.17 -0.32 4.62
N SER A 321 29.90 0.11 5.84
CA SER A 321 28.55 0.12 6.38
C SER A 321 27.69 1.09 5.58
N ARG A 322 26.59 0.60 5.02
CA ARG A 322 25.63 1.38 4.24
C ARG A 322 24.26 1.23 4.84
N PHE A 323 23.77 2.33 5.38
CA PHE A 323 22.40 2.38 5.82
C PHE A 323 21.47 2.55 4.63
N SER A 324 20.53 1.66 4.54
CA SER A 324 19.51 1.71 3.53
C SER A 324 18.18 2.10 4.18
N ASP A 325 18.10 3.32 4.70
CA ASP A 325 16.83 3.90 5.17
C ASP A 325 15.76 3.85 4.07
N TYR A 326 16.21 3.84 2.82
CA TYR A 326 15.36 3.72 1.65
C TYR A 326 14.69 2.34 1.48
N LEU A 327 15.22 1.29 2.12
CA LEU A 327 14.61 -0.04 2.09
C LEU A 327 13.54 -0.22 3.17
N TRP A 328 13.59 0.61 4.19
CA TRP A 328 12.60 0.55 5.24
C TRP A 328 11.29 1.19 4.79
N ARG A 329 10.22 0.41 4.88
CA ARG A 329 8.88 0.84 4.51
C ARG A 329 7.86 0.42 5.55
N ASN A 330 6.91 1.29 5.75
CA ASN A 330 5.75 1.05 6.58
C ASN A 330 4.59 1.90 6.03
N ALA A 331 3.89 1.39 5.02
CA ALA A 331 2.86 2.16 4.34
C ALA A 331 1.73 1.28 3.82
N TRP A 332 0.52 1.82 3.81
CA TRP A 332 -0.64 1.21 3.18
C TRP A 332 -0.81 1.71 1.75
N HIS A 333 -0.86 0.80 0.81
CA HIS A 333 -1.02 1.08 -0.61
C HIS A 333 -2.32 0.50 -1.15
N LEU A 334 -2.79 1.04 -2.26
CA LEU A 334 -3.89 0.46 -3.01
C LEU A 334 -3.34 -0.56 -4.03
N ALA A 335 -3.65 -1.82 -3.81
CA ALA A 335 -3.34 -2.91 -4.73
C ALA A 335 -4.61 -3.42 -5.42
N THR A 336 -4.44 -4.10 -6.53
CA THR A 336 -5.53 -4.71 -7.28
C THR A 336 -5.22 -6.16 -7.65
N ILE A 337 -6.23 -7.01 -7.59
CA ILE A 337 -6.12 -8.45 -7.82
C ILE A 337 -7.39 -8.98 -8.47
N ASN A 338 -7.30 -10.06 -9.22
CA ASN A 338 -8.48 -10.76 -9.72
C ASN A 338 -9.22 -11.49 -8.58
N PRO A 339 -10.53 -11.79 -8.71
CA PRO A 339 -11.28 -12.52 -7.69
C PRO A 339 -10.75 -13.92 -7.38
N ASP A 340 -9.96 -14.52 -8.26
CA ASP A 340 -9.28 -15.81 -8.08
C ASP A 340 -7.88 -15.67 -7.44
N GLY A 341 -7.46 -14.44 -7.11
CA GLY A 341 -6.17 -14.15 -6.50
C GLY A 341 -4.99 -14.03 -7.49
N THR A 342 -5.24 -14.06 -8.77
CA THR A 342 -4.20 -13.89 -9.81
C THR A 342 -3.99 -12.43 -10.18
N ASN A 343 -2.89 -12.18 -10.88
CA ASN A 343 -2.60 -10.89 -11.51
C ASN A 343 -2.52 -9.73 -10.50
N LEU A 344 -1.81 -9.95 -9.39
CA LEU A 344 -1.51 -8.90 -8.42
C LEU A 344 -0.80 -7.72 -9.10
N LYS A 345 -1.33 -6.50 -8.88
CA LYS A 345 -0.75 -5.26 -9.38
C LYS A 345 -0.97 -4.12 -8.38
N LYS A 346 -0.21 -3.07 -8.51
CA LYS A 346 -0.50 -1.82 -7.83
C LYS A 346 -1.64 -1.10 -8.52
N PHE A 347 -2.59 -0.55 -7.75
CA PHE A 347 -3.68 0.25 -8.31
C PHE A 347 -3.28 1.71 -8.44
N ALA A 348 -2.79 2.31 -7.36
CA ALA A 348 -2.34 3.69 -7.31
C ALA A 348 -1.42 3.92 -6.11
N THR A 349 -0.61 4.96 -6.18
CA THR A 349 0.24 5.41 -5.08
C THR A 349 0.54 6.90 -5.21
N ALA A 350 1.08 7.51 -4.18
CA ALA A 350 1.75 8.79 -4.30
C ALA A 350 3.26 8.55 -4.37
N ILE A 351 3.84 8.76 -5.54
CA ILE A 351 5.27 8.65 -5.74
C ILE A 351 5.93 9.88 -5.14
N PHE A 352 7.02 9.67 -4.42
CA PHE A 352 7.86 10.74 -3.87
C PHE A 352 7.14 11.70 -2.92
N GLU A 353 5.91 11.45 -2.61
CA GLU A 353 5.23 12.09 -1.51
C GLU A 353 5.30 11.18 -0.31
N GLU A 354 5.51 11.79 0.81
CA GLU A 354 5.61 11.15 2.09
C GLU A 354 4.43 10.22 2.32
N GLN A 355 4.66 9.20 3.02
CA GLN A 355 3.85 8.03 3.28
C GLN A 355 2.35 8.26 3.22
N ASN A 356 1.78 7.87 2.11
CA ASN A 356 0.36 7.94 1.88
C ASN A 356 -0.28 6.62 2.31
N HIS A 357 -0.86 6.63 3.49
CA HIS A 357 -1.59 5.48 4.00
C HIS A 357 -3.02 5.52 3.48
N ALA A 358 -3.24 4.93 2.30
CA ALA A 358 -4.57 4.75 1.74
C ALA A 358 -5.21 3.48 2.31
N TYR A 359 -6.33 3.60 3.02
CA TYR A 359 -6.95 2.49 3.73
C TYR A 359 -8.44 2.38 3.49
N GLY A 360 -8.83 1.56 2.51
CA GLY A 360 -10.22 1.47 2.06
C GLY A 360 -10.71 2.74 1.40
N GLY A 361 -11.92 2.73 0.93
CA GLY A 361 -12.54 3.87 0.27
C GLY A 361 -13.62 3.49 -0.72
N THR A 362 -13.88 4.35 -1.69
CA THR A 362 -14.91 4.17 -2.71
C THR A 362 -14.45 4.71 -4.07
N PHE A 363 -14.99 4.16 -5.15
CA PHE A 363 -14.80 4.72 -6.49
C PHE A 363 -15.70 5.93 -6.70
N LEU A 364 -15.15 6.95 -7.33
CA LEU A 364 -15.89 8.10 -7.84
C LEU A 364 -16.38 7.85 -9.26
N ALA A 365 -17.31 8.68 -9.73
CA ALA A 365 -17.91 8.53 -11.06
C ALA A 365 -16.91 8.64 -12.22
N ASP A 366 -15.78 9.32 -12.02
CA ASP A 366 -14.70 9.43 -13.00
C ASP A 366 -13.72 8.25 -12.98
N GLY A 367 -13.96 7.23 -12.16
CA GLY A 367 -13.11 6.05 -12.01
C GLY A 367 -11.90 6.25 -11.09
N SER A 368 -11.73 7.42 -10.49
CA SER A 368 -10.76 7.65 -9.43
C SER A 368 -11.23 7.01 -8.11
N PHE A 369 -10.30 6.84 -7.16
CA PHE A 369 -10.57 6.21 -5.88
C PHE A 369 -10.40 7.21 -4.74
N LEU A 370 -11.47 7.43 -3.98
CA LEU A 370 -11.48 8.25 -2.78
C LEU A 370 -11.18 7.37 -1.57
N ALA A 371 -9.97 7.46 -1.05
CA ALA A 371 -9.48 6.64 0.04
C ALA A 371 -9.48 7.39 1.38
N ASN A 372 -9.69 6.63 2.47
CA ASN A 372 -9.34 7.08 3.80
C ASN A 372 -7.81 7.29 3.88
N TYR A 373 -7.41 8.31 4.59
CA TYR A 373 -6.02 8.68 4.77
C TYR A 373 -5.67 8.75 6.26
N PHE A 374 -4.55 8.10 6.61
CA PHE A 374 -3.99 8.20 7.95
C PHE A 374 -2.90 9.25 7.96
N PRO A 375 -3.05 10.33 8.73
CA PRO A 375 -2.01 11.36 8.78
C PRO A 375 -0.82 10.99 9.67
N MET A 376 -0.69 9.75 10.12
CA MET A 376 0.31 9.37 11.12
C MET A 376 1.33 8.41 10.56
N TYR A 377 2.58 8.79 10.71
CA TYR A 377 3.72 8.08 10.16
C TYR A 377 4.04 6.75 10.85
N ASN A 378 4.13 6.73 12.17
CA ASN A 378 4.62 5.57 12.92
C ASN A 378 3.52 4.63 13.45
N MET A 379 2.27 4.98 13.25
CA MET A 379 1.14 4.31 13.91
C MET A 379 0.17 3.72 12.87
N THR A 380 0.71 3.19 11.80
CA THR A 380 -0.06 2.64 10.70
C THR A 380 -0.95 1.45 11.09
N GLU A 381 -0.58 0.73 12.12
CA GLU A 381 -1.37 -0.36 12.66
C GLU A 381 -2.57 0.11 13.49
N ALA A 382 -2.47 1.28 14.11
CA ALA A 382 -3.51 1.81 15.00
C ALA A 382 -4.30 2.95 14.39
N GLY A 383 -3.86 3.51 13.27
CA GLY A 383 -4.46 4.65 12.59
C GLY A 383 -5.93 4.43 12.26
N GLY A 384 -6.63 5.47 11.92
CA GLY A 384 -8.02 5.32 11.54
C GLY A 384 -8.85 6.56 11.64
N PHE A 385 -8.24 7.66 11.78
CA PHE A 385 -8.89 8.96 11.71
C PHE A 385 -8.00 9.90 10.89
N GLY A 386 -8.61 10.72 10.09
CA GLY A 386 -7.86 11.61 9.21
C GLY A 386 -8.77 12.27 8.20
N GLY A 387 -8.23 12.50 7.03
CA GLY A 387 -8.92 13.09 5.90
C GLY A 387 -9.20 12.06 4.80
N LEU A 388 -9.55 12.62 3.65
CA LEU A 388 -9.82 11.82 2.45
C LEU A 388 -8.95 12.30 1.30
N ARG A 389 -8.43 11.37 0.50
CA ARG A 389 -7.56 11.63 -0.64
C ARG A 389 -8.03 10.89 -1.88
N ILE A 390 -7.99 11.56 -3.01
CA ILE A 390 -8.38 11.01 -4.31
C ILE A 390 -7.14 10.54 -5.03
N PHE A 391 -7.14 9.28 -5.45
CA PHE A 391 -6.11 8.66 -6.27
C PHE A 391 -6.67 8.37 -7.66
N LYS A 392 -5.95 8.76 -8.68
CA LYS A 392 -6.27 8.34 -10.04
C LYS A 392 -5.79 6.90 -10.27
N ARG A 393 -6.51 6.17 -11.09
CA ARG A 393 -6.08 4.85 -11.57
C ARG A 393 -4.71 4.95 -12.22
N GLU A 394 -3.78 4.08 -11.84
CA GLU A 394 -2.38 4.10 -12.29
C GLU A 394 -1.68 5.45 -12.06
N GLY A 395 -2.25 6.26 -11.18
CA GLY A 395 -1.72 7.56 -10.82
C GLY A 395 -0.58 7.46 -9.83
N SER A 396 0.32 8.44 -9.88
CA SER A 396 1.52 8.54 -9.04
C SER A 396 1.43 9.66 -8.00
N SER A 397 0.25 10.23 -7.83
CA SER A 397 0.00 11.30 -6.86
C SER A 397 -1.44 11.24 -6.37
N TYR A 398 -1.71 11.90 -5.26
CA TYR A 398 -3.05 12.08 -4.74
C TYR A 398 -3.51 13.53 -4.88
N LYS A 399 -4.81 13.72 -4.74
CA LYS A 399 -5.44 15.02 -4.59
C LYS A 399 -6.27 15.02 -3.30
N PRO A 400 -6.13 16.03 -2.42
CA PRO A 400 -7.00 16.15 -1.26
C PRO A 400 -8.47 16.28 -1.70
N PHE A 401 -9.39 15.66 -0.97
CA PHE A 401 -10.81 15.91 -1.12
C PHE A 401 -11.16 17.19 -0.36
N LEU A 402 -11.26 18.28 -1.10
CA LEU A 402 -11.53 19.60 -0.55
C LEU A 402 -12.93 19.68 0.06
N GLY A 403 -13.09 20.50 1.09
CA GLY A 403 -14.37 20.75 1.76
C GLY A 403 -14.66 19.77 2.92
N VAL A 404 -13.81 18.79 3.17
CA VAL A 404 -13.96 17.86 4.29
C VAL A 404 -13.14 18.33 5.48
N THR A 405 -11.83 18.19 5.44
CA THR A 405 -10.95 18.63 6.53
C THR A 405 -9.63 19.18 5.99
N THR A 406 -8.96 19.98 6.80
CA THR A 406 -7.59 20.43 6.50
C THR A 406 -6.57 19.29 6.55
N LEU A 407 -6.90 18.17 7.22
CA LEU A 407 -6.05 16.98 7.31
C LEU A 407 -5.93 16.25 5.99
N SER A 408 -6.91 16.38 5.10
CA SER A 408 -6.86 15.79 3.76
C SER A 408 -5.65 16.27 2.94
N SER A 409 -5.16 17.48 3.21
CA SER A 409 -4.02 18.07 2.53
C SER A 409 -2.74 18.04 3.33
N ARG A 410 -2.79 17.65 4.61
CA ARG A 410 -1.61 17.61 5.45
C ARG A 410 -0.93 16.25 5.38
N TYR A 411 0.36 16.31 5.26
CA TYR A 411 1.24 15.27 5.72
C TYR A 411 1.58 15.53 7.17
N VAL A 412 1.42 14.52 7.99
CA VAL A 412 1.81 14.62 9.38
C VAL A 412 3.05 13.78 9.57
N ASN A 413 4.16 14.46 9.64
CA ASN A 413 5.41 13.86 10.07
C ASN A 413 5.37 13.67 11.59
N THR A 414 6.17 12.75 12.05
CA THR A 414 6.36 12.31 13.43
C THR A 414 6.81 13.39 14.39
N ASP A 415 7.06 14.59 13.94
CA ASP A 415 7.58 15.64 14.78
C ASP A 415 6.46 16.39 15.50
N PRO A 416 6.70 16.71 16.74
CA PRO A 416 5.97 16.18 17.88
C PRO A 416 4.81 17.05 18.34
N THR A 417 4.29 17.92 17.55
CA THR A 417 3.16 18.74 17.96
C THR A 417 2.14 18.96 16.86
N PRO A 418 0.93 18.54 17.12
CA PRO A 418 0.44 17.82 18.29
C PRO A 418 0.90 16.36 18.29
N SER A 419 0.92 15.73 19.46
CA SER A 419 1.39 14.36 19.65
C SER A 419 0.85 13.42 18.58
N TYR A 420 1.74 12.70 17.91
CA TYR A 420 1.41 11.72 16.85
C TYR A 420 0.58 12.25 15.69
N GLY A 421 0.58 13.54 15.44
CA GLY A 421 -0.15 14.13 14.34
C GLY A 421 -1.66 14.23 14.54
N ILE A 422 -2.12 14.18 15.77
CA ILE A 422 -3.50 14.41 16.13
C ILE A 422 -3.73 15.91 16.22
N TYR A 423 -4.45 16.45 15.26
CA TYR A 423 -4.73 17.87 15.17
C TYR A 423 -6.15 18.17 15.61
N PRO A 424 -6.41 19.32 16.23
CA PRO A 424 -7.75 19.83 16.41
C PRO A 424 -8.45 20.04 15.08
N GLY A 425 -9.76 19.81 15.03
CA GLY A 425 -10.59 20.01 13.86
C GLY A 425 -11.24 18.73 13.34
N GLU A 426 -11.92 18.86 12.24
CA GLU A 426 -12.74 17.78 11.69
C GLU A 426 -11.92 16.60 11.17
N TYR A 427 -12.45 15.42 11.41
CA TYR A 427 -11.96 14.15 10.87
C TYR A 427 -13.03 13.55 9.95
N ALA A 428 -12.61 12.98 8.83
CA ALA A 428 -13.48 12.39 7.84
C ALA A 428 -13.06 10.96 7.53
N THR A 429 -14.05 10.07 7.37
CA THR A 429 -13.79 8.66 7.11
C THR A 429 -14.97 7.99 6.38
N GLU A 430 -14.75 6.80 5.88
CA GLU A 430 -15.76 5.88 5.35
C GLU A 430 -16.61 6.47 4.23
N PRO A 431 -15.99 6.96 3.14
CA PRO A 431 -16.75 7.52 2.03
C PRO A 431 -17.50 6.43 1.26
N ALA A 432 -18.71 6.74 0.79
CA ALA A 432 -19.47 5.91 -0.13
C ALA A 432 -20.10 6.78 -1.22
N ALA A 433 -19.94 6.37 -2.46
CA ALA A 433 -20.53 7.08 -3.61
C ALA A 433 -21.99 6.70 -3.80
N LEU A 434 -22.82 7.70 -4.10
CA LEU A 434 -24.21 7.55 -4.53
C LEU A 434 -24.28 7.55 -6.07
N ALA A 435 -25.35 6.98 -6.61
CA ALA A 435 -25.59 6.98 -8.06
C ALA A 435 -25.71 8.39 -8.65
N SER A 436 -26.06 9.39 -7.84
CA SER A 436 -26.11 10.82 -8.21
C SER A 436 -24.72 11.46 -8.37
N GLY A 437 -23.64 10.75 -8.00
CA GLY A 437 -22.29 11.30 -7.87
C GLY A 437 -22.04 11.99 -6.53
N GLU A 438 -23.05 12.17 -5.68
CA GLU A 438 -22.88 12.65 -4.32
C GLU A 438 -22.21 11.58 -3.45
N LEU A 439 -21.75 11.98 -2.26
CA LEU A 439 -21.03 11.12 -1.35
C LEU A 439 -21.68 11.08 0.03
N LEU A 440 -21.69 9.93 0.66
CA LEU A 440 -21.91 9.79 2.10
C LEU A 440 -20.55 9.69 2.77
N ILE A 441 -20.33 10.46 3.82
CA ILE A 441 -19.06 10.50 4.56
C ILE A 441 -19.37 10.61 6.04
N SER A 442 -18.64 9.88 6.86
CA SER A 442 -18.71 10.02 8.32
C SER A 442 -17.74 11.12 8.77
N ILE A 443 -18.23 12.09 9.53
CA ILE A 443 -17.48 13.25 10.02
C ILE A 443 -17.56 13.30 11.52
N ALA A 444 -16.42 13.42 12.19
CA ALA A 444 -16.30 13.84 13.58
C ALA A 444 -15.86 15.31 13.62
N PRO A 445 -16.54 16.19 14.36
CA PRO A 445 -16.24 17.62 14.37
C PRO A 445 -14.86 17.94 14.97
N ASP A 446 -14.36 17.08 15.87
CA ASP A 446 -13.05 17.20 16.51
C ASP A 446 -12.60 15.85 17.05
N VAL A 447 -11.36 15.77 17.49
CA VAL A 447 -10.81 14.59 18.18
C VAL A 447 -11.60 14.29 19.45
N GLY A 448 -11.89 12.99 19.68
CA GLY A 448 -12.67 12.57 20.84
C GLY A 448 -14.19 12.82 20.75
N GLN A 449 -14.66 13.31 19.61
CA GLN A 449 -16.09 13.42 19.32
C GLN A 449 -16.57 12.28 18.42
N ASP A 450 -17.88 12.03 18.46
CA ASP A 450 -18.51 10.99 17.67
C ASP A 450 -18.63 11.36 16.19
N TYR A 451 -18.85 10.35 15.35
CA TYR A 451 -19.02 10.51 13.91
C TYR A 451 -20.50 10.54 13.56
N GLY A 452 -20.94 11.59 12.88
CA GLY A 452 -22.23 11.63 12.18
C GLY A 452 -22.07 11.40 10.68
N ILE A 453 -23.14 10.99 10.01
CA ILE A 453 -23.21 10.80 8.56
C ILE A 453 -23.62 12.08 7.87
N TYR A 454 -22.82 12.51 6.90
CA TYR A 454 -23.09 13.68 6.06
C TYR A 454 -23.19 13.28 4.59
N ARG A 455 -24.03 13.99 3.86
CA ARG A 455 -24.12 13.92 2.40
C ARG A 455 -23.41 15.10 1.80
N PHE A 456 -22.51 14.83 0.88
CA PHE A 456 -21.70 15.81 0.18
C PHE A 456 -22.07 15.86 -1.29
N SER A 457 -22.02 17.07 -1.89
CA SER A 457 -21.98 17.20 -3.35
C SER A 457 -20.70 16.54 -3.90
N ALA A 458 -20.73 16.14 -5.18
CA ALA A 458 -19.63 15.44 -5.84
C ALA A 458 -18.28 16.20 -5.78
N ASP A 459 -18.35 17.53 -5.76
CA ASP A 459 -17.19 18.43 -5.66
C ASP A 459 -16.74 18.69 -4.21
N GLY A 460 -17.47 18.17 -3.21
CA GLY A 460 -17.20 18.39 -1.80
C GLY A 460 -17.59 19.78 -1.27
N ALA A 461 -18.14 20.67 -2.11
CA ALA A 461 -18.38 22.06 -1.74
C ALA A 461 -19.58 22.27 -0.81
N ARG A 462 -20.56 21.36 -0.85
CA ARG A 462 -21.78 21.44 -0.02
C ARG A 462 -21.95 20.15 0.77
N ARG A 463 -22.33 20.29 2.02
CA ARG A 463 -22.66 19.15 2.89
C ARG A 463 -23.98 19.36 3.63
N THR A 464 -24.65 18.27 3.90
CA THR A 464 -25.90 18.23 4.68
C THR A 464 -25.81 17.09 5.67
N LEU A 465 -26.15 17.33 6.93
CA LEU A 465 -26.27 16.28 7.94
C LEU A 465 -27.38 15.32 7.54
N VAL A 466 -27.07 14.03 7.52
CA VAL A 466 -28.04 12.95 7.28
C VAL A 466 -28.51 12.39 8.61
N TYR A 467 -27.56 12.02 9.48
CA TYR A 467 -27.88 11.48 10.80
C TYR A 467 -26.67 11.58 11.74
N ASP A 468 -26.94 11.88 12.99
CA ASP A 468 -25.95 11.98 14.06
C ASP A 468 -26.68 11.71 15.39
N ALA A 469 -26.24 10.70 16.12
CA ALA A 469 -26.77 10.35 17.44
C ALA A 469 -25.68 10.55 18.48
N LYS A 470 -25.95 11.41 19.43
CA LYS A 470 -24.98 11.74 20.47
C LYS A 470 -24.45 10.51 21.23
N GLY A 471 -23.15 10.34 21.27
CA GLY A 471 -22.46 9.31 22.03
C GLY A 471 -22.29 7.99 21.28
N THR A 472 -22.66 7.94 20.03
CA THR A 472 -22.38 6.82 19.12
C THR A 472 -21.69 7.32 17.85
N ALA A 473 -20.90 6.47 17.23
CA ALA A 473 -20.27 6.75 15.94
C ALA A 473 -21.05 6.10 14.81
N GLU A 474 -21.60 6.91 13.94
CA GLU A 474 -22.29 6.48 12.73
C GLU A 474 -21.30 6.33 11.57
N LEU A 475 -21.08 5.09 11.14
CA LEU A 475 -20.02 4.72 10.21
C LEU A 475 -20.54 3.88 9.05
N ARG A 476 -19.78 3.86 7.97
CA ARG A 476 -19.97 2.90 6.87
C ARG A 476 -21.32 3.00 6.17
N ALA A 477 -21.86 4.20 6.00
CA ALA A 477 -23.13 4.37 5.28
C ALA A 477 -23.00 3.90 3.83
N LYS A 478 -24.00 3.11 3.38
CA LYS A 478 -24.11 2.59 1.99
C LYS A 478 -25.51 2.83 1.45
N PRO A 479 -25.66 3.19 0.16
CA PRO A 479 -26.98 3.28 -0.44
C PRO A 479 -27.63 1.90 -0.59
N ILE A 480 -28.92 1.80 -0.29
CA ILE A 480 -29.74 0.62 -0.58
C ILE A 480 -30.36 0.87 -1.95
N ALA A 481 -29.72 0.39 -2.99
CA ALA A 481 -30.19 0.52 -4.37
C ALA A 481 -29.57 -0.54 -5.27
N ALA A 482 -30.29 -0.96 -6.27
CA ALA A 482 -29.71 -1.75 -7.35
C ALA A 482 -28.63 -0.92 -8.07
N ARG A 483 -27.53 -1.55 -8.38
CA ARG A 483 -26.39 -0.93 -9.06
C ARG A 483 -25.91 -1.78 -10.23
N ALA A 484 -25.30 -1.16 -11.21
CA ALA A 484 -24.71 -1.88 -12.33
C ALA A 484 -23.65 -2.87 -11.83
N ARG A 485 -23.70 -4.09 -12.37
CA ARG A 485 -22.69 -5.09 -12.06
C ARG A 485 -21.44 -4.79 -12.88
N PRO A 486 -20.26 -4.73 -12.24
CA PRO A 486 -18.99 -4.74 -12.94
C PRO A 486 -18.82 -5.99 -13.80
N PRO A 487 -17.82 -6.02 -14.72
CA PRO A 487 -17.47 -7.24 -15.44
C PRO A 487 -17.23 -8.41 -14.49
N ILE A 488 -17.78 -9.57 -14.80
CA ILE A 488 -17.50 -10.80 -14.09
C ILE A 488 -16.23 -11.40 -14.68
N LEU A 489 -15.22 -11.56 -13.83
CA LEU A 489 -13.97 -12.22 -14.22
C LEU A 489 -14.07 -13.70 -13.91
N THR A 490 -13.78 -14.52 -14.94
CA THR A 490 -13.73 -15.98 -14.78
C THR A 490 -12.45 -16.36 -14.05
N ASP A 491 -12.56 -17.27 -13.10
CA ASP A 491 -11.40 -17.82 -12.40
C ASP A 491 -10.50 -18.57 -13.39
N THR A 492 -9.21 -18.28 -13.35
CA THR A 492 -8.18 -18.84 -14.24
C THR A 492 -7.36 -19.93 -13.57
N VAL A 493 -7.44 -20.02 -12.25
CA VAL A 493 -6.77 -21.00 -11.41
C VAL A 493 -7.76 -21.71 -10.49
N THR A 494 -7.42 -22.91 -10.06
CA THR A 494 -8.24 -23.64 -9.10
C THR A 494 -8.03 -23.09 -7.69
N ALA A 495 -9.11 -22.81 -6.97
CA ALA A 495 -9.03 -22.42 -5.58
C ALA A 495 -8.44 -23.57 -4.73
N VAL A 496 -7.54 -23.20 -3.82
CA VAL A 496 -6.95 -24.10 -2.84
C VAL A 496 -7.37 -23.64 -1.45
N ALA A 497 -7.94 -24.56 -0.70
CA ALA A 497 -8.45 -24.27 0.65
C ALA A 497 -7.34 -24.32 1.73
N SER A 498 -6.09 -24.05 1.38
CA SER A 498 -5.02 -24.00 2.36
C SER A 498 -5.12 -22.75 3.23
N LEU A 499 -5.33 -22.96 4.50
CA LEU A 499 -5.52 -21.90 5.49
C LEU A 499 -4.31 -21.70 6.41
N MET A 500 -3.33 -22.63 6.35
CA MET A 500 -2.20 -22.66 7.25
C MET A 500 -0.88 -22.39 6.53
N PRO A 501 0.07 -21.67 7.14
CA PRO A 501 1.42 -21.58 6.62
C PRO A 501 2.09 -22.97 6.66
N PRO A 502 3.07 -23.23 5.78
CA PRO A 502 3.84 -24.47 5.87
C PRO A 502 4.69 -24.52 7.14
N PRO A 503 5.05 -25.71 7.63
CA PRO A 503 6.02 -25.85 8.70
C PRO A 503 7.39 -25.27 8.30
N ALA A 504 8.22 -24.90 9.28
CA ALA A 504 9.55 -24.35 9.05
C ALA A 504 10.45 -25.25 8.18
N ALA A 505 10.31 -26.57 8.30
CA ALA A 505 11.04 -27.55 7.50
C ALA A 505 10.42 -27.80 6.11
N GLY A 506 9.32 -27.16 5.76
CA GLY A 506 8.56 -27.42 4.55
C GLY A 506 7.66 -28.66 4.64
N PRO A 507 7.08 -29.11 3.54
CA PRO A 507 7.33 -28.63 2.17
C PRO A 507 6.69 -27.27 1.90
N TYR A 508 7.41 -26.38 1.22
CA TYR A 508 6.91 -25.03 0.92
C TYR A 508 5.95 -25.00 -0.27
N ALA A 509 5.98 -25.99 -1.13
CA ALA A 509 5.06 -26.11 -2.28
C ALA A 509 3.83 -26.98 -1.95
N GLN A 510 3.38 -27.02 -0.71
CA GLN A 510 2.22 -27.83 -0.31
C GLN A 510 0.94 -27.49 -1.07
N ASP A 511 0.77 -26.22 -1.44
CA ASP A 511 -0.38 -25.71 -2.18
C ASP A 511 -0.15 -25.73 -3.70
N GLY A 512 1.00 -26.21 -4.15
CA GLY A 512 1.39 -26.19 -5.56
C GLY A 512 2.41 -25.09 -5.86
N VAL A 513 2.58 -24.84 -7.15
CA VAL A 513 3.58 -23.91 -7.67
C VAL A 513 2.97 -22.96 -8.68
N PHE A 514 3.63 -21.83 -8.92
CA PHE A 514 3.34 -20.90 -10.00
C PHE A 514 4.61 -20.58 -10.78
N VAL A 515 4.43 -19.99 -11.96
CA VAL A 515 5.54 -19.47 -12.76
C VAL A 515 5.71 -18.00 -12.45
N PHE A 516 6.89 -17.64 -11.95
CA PHE A 516 7.28 -16.24 -11.79
C PHE A 516 8.15 -15.85 -12.99
N ASP A 517 7.66 -14.94 -13.83
CA ASP A 517 8.23 -14.61 -15.12
C ASP A 517 8.52 -13.11 -15.21
N VAL A 518 9.77 -12.74 -14.88
CA VAL A 518 10.25 -11.36 -14.98
C VAL A 518 10.79 -11.13 -16.38
N PHE A 519 10.18 -10.21 -17.11
CA PHE A 519 10.63 -9.87 -18.44
C PHE A 519 11.90 -9.03 -18.47
N ASN A 520 12.08 -8.17 -17.46
CA ASN A 520 13.26 -7.32 -17.36
C ASN A 520 13.41 -6.74 -15.95
N VAL A 521 14.39 -7.23 -15.18
CA VAL A 521 14.68 -6.74 -13.80
C VAL A 521 15.21 -5.31 -13.76
N TYR A 522 15.73 -4.80 -14.88
CA TYR A 522 16.27 -3.44 -14.98
C TYR A 522 15.23 -2.37 -15.28
N ALA A 523 13.99 -2.76 -15.50
CA ALA A 523 12.93 -1.82 -15.80
C ALA A 523 12.67 -0.90 -14.60
N ASN A 524 12.58 0.39 -14.89
CA ASN A 524 12.20 1.43 -13.94
C ASN A 524 10.82 1.95 -14.26
N GLY A 525 10.09 2.32 -13.24
CA GLY A 525 8.76 2.92 -13.36
C GLY A 525 8.34 3.61 -12.09
N PRO A 526 7.15 4.18 -12.07
CA PRO A 526 6.59 4.78 -10.88
C PRO A 526 6.43 3.73 -9.76
N ILE A 527 7.18 3.93 -8.70
CA ILE A 527 7.10 3.16 -7.45
C ILE A 527 6.91 4.14 -6.30
N ASP A 528 6.78 3.64 -5.10
CA ASP A 528 6.65 4.52 -3.94
C ASP A 528 7.84 5.45 -3.76
N SER A 529 7.62 6.53 -3.03
CA SER A 529 8.70 7.43 -2.64
C SER A 529 9.80 6.68 -1.90
N ASP A 530 11.01 7.17 -2.03
CA ASP A 530 12.21 6.69 -1.35
C ASP A 530 12.65 5.26 -1.67
N ILE A 531 12.03 4.58 -2.60
CA ILE A 531 12.61 3.38 -3.18
C ILE A 531 13.67 3.80 -4.18
N ILE A 532 14.85 3.26 -4.00
CA ILE A 532 15.96 3.49 -4.92
C ILE A 532 15.63 2.95 -6.31
N ASP A 533 16.30 3.51 -7.31
CA ASP A 533 16.15 3.09 -8.69
C ASP A 533 16.53 1.62 -8.88
N ALA A 534 16.03 1.00 -9.94
CA ALA A 534 16.48 -0.32 -10.34
C ALA A 534 18.01 -0.34 -10.55
N VAL A 535 18.59 -1.51 -10.37
CA VAL A 535 20.03 -1.70 -10.55
C VAL A 535 20.47 -1.35 -11.97
N PRO A 536 21.72 -0.91 -12.17
CA PRO A 536 22.25 -0.65 -13.49
C PRO A 536 22.18 -1.90 -14.37
N VAL A 537 21.85 -1.70 -15.65
CA VAL A 537 21.77 -2.79 -16.62
C VAL A 537 23.07 -3.60 -16.68
N GLY A 538 22.96 -4.93 -16.65
CA GLY A 538 24.09 -5.86 -16.64
C GLY A 538 24.72 -6.09 -15.28
N SER A 539 24.19 -5.50 -14.20
CA SER A 539 24.73 -5.72 -12.85
C SER A 539 24.13 -6.94 -12.13
N ALA A 540 22.96 -7.40 -12.52
CA ALA A 540 22.32 -8.58 -11.94
C ALA A 540 22.76 -9.86 -12.69
N ALA A 541 23.12 -10.91 -11.93
CA ALA A 541 23.46 -12.22 -12.45
C ALA A 541 22.47 -13.29 -12.02
N LYS A 542 21.90 -13.17 -10.83
CA LYS A 542 20.95 -14.10 -10.25
C LYS A 542 19.79 -13.36 -9.61
N LEU A 543 18.67 -14.07 -9.51
CA LEU A 543 17.51 -13.71 -8.70
C LEU A 543 17.25 -14.87 -7.73
N ARG A 544 17.23 -14.57 -6.44
CA ARG A 544 16.94 -15.48 -5.34
C ARG A 544 15.52 -15.27 -4.87
N PHE A 545 14.84 -16.35 -4.51
CA PHE A 545 13.49 -16.34 -3.98
C PHE A 545 13.49 -16.84 -2.54
N PHE A 546 12.93 -16.02 -1.67
CA PHE A 546 12.78 -16.31 -0.25
C PHE A 546 11.32 -16.31 0.13
N THR A 547 10.97 -17.08 1.16
CA THR A 547 9.75 -16.85 1.92
C THR A 547 10.09 -16.31 3.30
N ASP A 548 9.19 -15.52 3.82
CA ASP A 548 9.25 -15.05 5.19
C ASP A 548 8.56 -16.05 6.11
N PHE A 549 9.33 -16.72 6.95
CA PHE A 549 8.81 -17.64 7.94
C PHE A 549 8.74 -16.96 9.31
N GLN A 550 7.52 -16.84 9.85
CA GLN A 550 7.34 -16.24 11.16
C GLN A 550 7.93 -17.13 12.25
N ARG A 551 8.90 -16.62 12.98
CA ARG A 551 9.51 -17.31 14.12
C ARG A 551 8.66 -17.17 15.38
N LYS A 552 8.89 -18.07 16.35
CA LYS A 552 8.32 -17.93 17.70
C LYS A 552 8.72 -16.59 18.29
N SER A 553 7.76 -15.92 18.92
CA SER A 553 8.01 -14.66 19.60
C SER A 553 8.91 -14.86 20.81
N TYR A 554 9.91 -14.02 20.96
CA TYR A 554 10.60 -13.79 22.21
C TYR A 554 10.05 -12.50 22.83
N GLY A 555 9.09 -12.65 23.75
CA GLY A 555 8.42 -11.51 24.38
C GLY A 555 7.13 -11.08 23.69
N SER A 556 6.72 -9.82 23.90
CA SER A 556 5.44 -9.31 23.44
C SER A 556 5.38 -8.93 21.96
N TYR A 557 6.50 -8.94 21.25
CA TYR A 557 6.59 -8.62 19.83
C TYR A 557 7.16 -9.78 19.03
N PRO A 558 6.42 -10.32 18.07
CA PRO A 558 6.99 -11.15 17.02
C PRO A 558 7.83 -10.24 16.13
N MET A 559 9.14 -10.23 16.36
CA MET A 559 10.00 -9.20 15.80
C MET A 559 10.16 -9.33 14.30
N LEU A 560 10.69 -10.42 13.84
CA LEU A 560 11.10 -10.59 12.47
C LEU A 560 10.98 -12.03 12.05
N ASP A 561 10.83 -12.22 10.76
CA ASP A 561 10.78 -13.54 10.17
C ASP A 561 12.16 -14.05 9.84
N TRP A 562 12.24 -15.34 9.59
CA TRP A 562 13.40 -15.94 8.99
C TRP A 562 13.22 -15.98 7.48
N PRO A 563 14.15 -15.41 6.72
CA PRO A 563 14.15 -15.61 5.29
C PRO A 563 14.65 -17.00 4.95
N ILE A 564 13.81 -17.79 4.32
CA ILE A 564 14.16 -19.13 3.86
C ILE A 564 14.36 -19.06 2.36
N LEU A 565 15.58 -19.34 1.90
CA LEU A 565 15.87 -19.42 0.47
C LEU A 565 15.18 -20.63 -0.13
N LEU A 566 14.29 -20.39 -1.07
CA LEU A 566 13.53 -21.43 -1.75
C LEU A 566 14.21 -21.88 -3.04
N ALA A 567 14.74 -20.92 -3.81
CA ALA A 567 15.33 -21.20 -5.12
C ALA A 567 16.14 -20.01 -5.63
N GLU A 568 16.95 -20.27 -6.67
CA GLU A 568 17.67 -19.27 -7.42
C GLU A 568 17.44 -19.46 -8.92
N THR A 569 17.45 -18.39 -9.68
CA THR A 569 17.45 -18.42 -11.15
C THR A 569 18.45 -17.42 -11.70
N THR A 570 18.93 -17.66 -12.92
CA THR A 570 19.84 -16.72 -13.60
C THR A 570 19.08 -15.56 -14.21
N VAL A 571 19.69 -14.38 -14.20
CA VAL A 571 19.21 -13.20 -14.92
C VAL A 571 19.93 -13.14 -16.26
N SER A 572 19.17 -13.08 -17.35
CA SER A 572 19.72 -12.92 -18.70
C SER A 572 20.37 -11.54 -18.88
N PRO A 573 21.23 -11.35 -19.88
CA PRO A 573 21.80 -10.04 -20.19
C PRO A 573 20.77 -8.94 -20.46
N SER A 574 19.59 -9.29 -20.97
CA SER A 574 18.47 -8.38 -21.16
C SER A 574 17.63 -8.15 -19.90
N GLY A 575 18.00 -8.78 -18.79
CA GLY A 575 17.27 -8.65 -17.53
C GLY A 575 16.13 -9.64 -17.32
N ALA A 576 15.91 -10.58 -18.23
CA ALA A 576 14.86 -11.57 -18.05
C ALA A 576 15.28 -12.65 -17.03
N ALA A 577 14.33 -13.04 -16.20
CA ALA A 577 14.48 -14.15 -15.25
C ALA A 577 13.16 -14.93 -15.16
N ILE A 578 13.24 -16.24 -15.03
CA ILE A 578 12.07 -17.08 -14.88
C ILE A 578 12.29 -18.11 -13.76
N MET A 579 11.31 -18.21 -12.89
CA MET A 579 11.22 -19.25 -11.88
C MET A 579 9.98 -20.09 -12.15
N PRO A 580 10.14 -21.26 -12.78
CA PRO A 580 9.01 -22.07 -13.26
C PRO A 580 8.25 -22.79 -12.15
N HIS A 581 8.82 -22.91 -10.97
CA HIS A 581 8.26 -23.67 -9.83
C HIS A 581 8.36 -22.89 -8.52
N ALA A 582 7.99 -21.61 -8.54
CA ALA A 582 7.88 -20.84 -7.31
C ALA A 582 6.73 -21.38 -6.44
N PRO A 583 6.94 -21.61 -5.14
CA PRO A 583 5.88 -22.09 -4.26
C PRO A 583 4.71 -21.13 -4.20
N ALA A 584 3.51 -21.63 -4.40
CA ALA A 584 2.30 -20.83 -4.38
C ALA A 584 1.77 -20.61 -2.95
N ASN A 585 0.96 -19.55 -2.79
CA ASN A 585 0.29 -19.19 -1.54
C ASN A 585 1.22 -18.90 -0.35
N LEU A 586 2.44 -18.48 -0.64
CA LEU A 586 3.40 -18.03 0.36
C LEU A 586 3.71 -16.53 0.19
N PRO A 587 4.00 -15.83 1.27
CA PRO A 587 4.58 -14.50 1.14
C PRO A 587 6.03 -14.64 0.68
N LEU A 588 6.31 -14.14 -0.51
CA LEU A 588 7.62 -14.24 -1.15
C LEU A 588 8.29 -12.89 -1.25
N PHE A 589 9.61 -12.88 -1.25
CA PHE A 589 10.38 -11.74 -1.68
C PHE A 589 11.59 -12.19 -2.50
N GLU A 590 12.03 -11.34 -3.39
CA GLU A 590 13.15 -11.58 -4.27
C GLU A 590 14.37 -10.82 -3.79
N GLN A 591 15.55 -11.34 -4.13
CA GLN A 591 16.83 -10.69 -3.89
C GLN A 591 17.72 -10.87 -5.11
N MET A 592 18.18 -9.76 -5.69
CA MET A 592 19.16 -9.83 -6.78
C MET A 592 20.58 -10.01 -6.25
N ARG A 593 21.38 -10.75 -7.02
CA ARG A 593 22.81 -10.92 -6.82
C ARG A 593 23.58 -10.60 -8.10
N ASP A 594 24.75 -10.01 -7.95
CA ASP A 594 25.72 -9.78 -9.02
C ASP A 594 26.56 -11.05 -9.30
N LYS A 595 27.50 -10.97 -10.23
CA LYS A 595 28.41 -12.07 -10.57
C LYS A 595 29.33 -12.51 -9.43
N ASN A 596 29.54 -11.70 -8.42
CA ASN A 596 30.34 -11.99 -7.23
C ASN A 596 29.46 -12.43 -6.04
N ASP A 597 28.21 -12.73 -6.31
CA ASP A 597 27.21 -13.11 -5.32
C ASP A 597 26.91 -12.05 -4.26
N ARG A 598 27.07 -10.78 -4.63
CA ARG A 598 26.79 -9.61 -3.80
C ARG A 598 25.53 -8.92 -4.27
N ILE A 599 24.91 -8.11 -3.40
CA ILE A 599 23.76 -7.30 -3.77
C ILE A 599 24.21 -6.14 -4.66
N PRO A 600 23.69 -6.04 -5.89
CA PRO A 600 24.02 -4.94 -6.79
C PRO A 600 23.65 -3.60 -6.18
N LEU A 601 24.44 -2.58 -6.46
CA LEU A 601 24.19 -1.22 -5.99
C LEU A 601 23.48 -0.39 -7.04
N SER A 602 22.54 0.41 -6.58
CA SER A 602 21.94 1.48 -7.36
C SER A 602 22.31 2.85 -6.79
N ARG A 603 21.97 3.91 -7.49
CA ARG A 603 22.18 5.29 -7.06
C ARG A 603 20.84 6.01 -6.97
N ASP A 604 20.68 6.79 -5.94
CA ASP A 604 19.55 7.73 -5.84
C ASP A 604 19.83 9.03 -6.60
N ILE A 605 18.91 9.98 -6.53
CA ILE A 605 19.03 11.29 -7.19
C ILE A 605 20.22 12.12 -6.68
N TYR A 606 20.69 11.84 -5.47
CA TYR A 606 21.84 12.52 -4.87
C TYR A 606 23.17 11.81 -5.18
N GLY A 607 23.11 10.66 -5.85
CA GLY A 607 24.28 9.86 -6.20
C GLY A 607 24.77 8.95 -5.07
N PHE A 608 24.02 8.80 -4.00
CA PHE A 608 24.31 7.83 -2.96
C PHE A 608 24.12 6.41 -3.51
N ASN A 609 25.03 5.53 -3.13
CA ASN A 609 24.89 4.13 -3.46
C ASN A 609 24.06 3.45 -2.38
N GLY A 610 23.08 2.68 -2.78
CA GLY A 610 22.27 1.85 -1.93
C GLY A 610 22.11 0.46 -2.52
N ALA A 611 21.52 -0.47 -1.79
CA ALA A 611 21.15 -1.75 -2.36
C ALA A 611 20.16 -1.52 -3.49
N GLY A 612 20.48 -2.02 -4.66
CA GLY A 612 19.64 -1.87 -5.85
C GLY A 612 18.38 -2.72 -5.84
N HIS A 613 18.07 -3.32 -4.71
CA HIS A 613 16.94 -4.20 -4.56
C HIS A 613 16.19 -3.89 -3.27
N VAL A 614 14.90 -3.69 -3.41
CA VAL A 614 13.95 -3.66 -2.30
C VAL A 614 13.23 -4.99 -2.27
N ALA A 615 13.25 -5.67 -1.14
CA ALA A 615 12.49 -6.89 -0.98
C ALA A 615 11.00 -6.59 -1.25
N GLY A 616 10.55 -6.96 -2.41
CA GLY A 616 9.13 -6.94 -2.75
C GLY A 616 8.42 -8.02 -1.97
N LEU A 617 7.19 -7.76 -1.54
CA LEU A 617 6.35 -8.80 -0.99
C LEU A 617 5.42 -9.25 -2.11
N ASN A 618 5.64 -10.43 -2.62
CA ASN A 618 4.86 -11.03 -3.69
C ASN A 618 4.26 -12.35 -3.25
N PHE A 619 3.33 -12.83 -4.02
CA PHE A 619 2.79 -14.19 -3.92
C PHE A 619 2.16 -14.54 -5.26
N GLY A 620 2.08 -15.82 -5.56
CA GLY A 620 1.36 -16.34 -6.73
C GLY A 620 0.36 -17.40 -6.34
N ARG A 621 -0.56 -17.68 -7.24
CA ARG A 621 -1.59 -18.73 -7.08
C ARG A 621 -1.14 -20.01 -7.79
N PRO A 622 -1.56 -21.19 -7.30
CA PRO A 622 -1.22 -22.45 -7.95
C PRO A 622 -1.63 -22.46 -9.42
N GLY A 623 -0.67 -22.73 -10.31
CA GLY A 623 -0.88 -22.74 -11.76
C GLY A 623 -0.87 -21.37 -12.44
N GLU A 624 -0.71 -20.28 -11.71
CA GLU A 624 -0.59 -18.93 -12.27
C GLU A 624 0.70 -18.77 -13.08
N VAL A 625 0.66 -18.01 -14.15
CA VAL A 625 1.83 -17.44 -14.81
C VAL A 625 1.86 -15.94 -14.46
N MET A 626 2.63 -15.61 -13.43
CA MET A 626 2.77 -14.23 -12.98
C MET A 626 3.84 -13.54 -13.83
N GLN A 627 3.42 -12.63 -14.69
CA GLN A 627 4.30 -11.83 -15.52
C GLN A 627 4.52 -10.45 -14.89
N CYS A 628 5.77 -10.01 -14.88
CA CYS A 628 6.12 -8.71 -14.36
C CYS A 628 7.27 -8.05 -15.11
N VAL A 629 7.44 -6.76 -14.87
CA VAL A 629 8.53 -5.94 -15.39
C VAL A 629 9.12 -5.15 -14.23
N GLY A 630 10.44 -5.19 -14.10
CA GLY A 630 11.15 -4.62 -12.97
C GLY A 630 11.26 -5.60 -11.80
N CYS A 631 12.02 -5.21 -10.78
CA CYS A 631 12.25 -6.02 -9.58
C CYS A 631 11.28 -5.68 -8.44
N HIS A 632 10.31 -4.83 -8.70
CA HIS A 632 9.36 -4.31 -7.72
C HIS A 632 7.92 -4.72 -8.03
N THR A 633 7.74 -5.97 -8.44
CA THR A 633 6.41 -6.52 -8.74
C THR A 633 5.46 -6.35 -7.58
N GLY A 634 4.22 -5.98 -7.89
CA GLY A 634 3.22 -5.61 -6.88
C GLY A 634 3.44 -4.21 -6.28
N HIS A 635 4.59 -3.58 -6.52
CA HIS A 635 4.91 -2.21 -6.10
C HIS A 635 5.10 -1.26 -7.26
N SER A 636 5.39 -1.79 -8.44
CA SER A 636 5.54 -1.02 -9.68
C SER A 636 4.19 -0.85 -10.38
N MET A 637 3.99 0.32 -10.98
CA MET A 637 2.87 0.60 -11.89
C MET A 637 3.30 0.49 -13.35
N ILE A 638 4.44 -0.11 -13.63
CA ILE A 638 4.87 -0.34 -15.02
C ILE A 638 3.92 -1.35 -15.65
N PRO A 639 3.23 -1.01 -16.74
CA PRO A 639 2.43 -1.98 -17.47
C PRO A 639 3.31 -3.13 -17.99
N VAL A 640 2.87 -4.35 -17.82
CA VAL A 640 3.55 -5.50 -18.40
C VAL A 640 3.26 -5.51 -19.89
N PRO A 641 4.27 -5.39 -20.76
CA PRO A 641 4.09 -5.43 -22.21
C PRO A 641 3.54 -6.77 -22.68
N THR A 642 2.85 -6.76 -23.81
CA THR A 642 2.23 -7.96 -24.39
C THR A 642 3.24 -8.97 -24.95
N SER A 643 4.50 -8.56 -25.14
CA SER A 643 5.56 -9.44 -25.59
C SER A 643 6.86 -9.21 -24.82
N ARG A 644 7.68 -10.27 -24.69
CA ARG A 644 9.02 -10.17 -24.09
C ARG A 644 9.95 -9.22 -24.87
N THR A 645 9.78 -9.14 -26.18
CA THR A 645 10.58 -8.24 -27.02
C THR A 645 10.28 -6.78 -26.68
N GLU A 646 9.03 -6.42 -26.53
CA GLU A 646 8.66 -5.07 -26.09
C GLU A 646 9.10 -4.80 -24.64
N ALA A 647 8.97 -5.77 -23.75
CA ALA A 647 9.38 -5.66 -22.37
C ALA A 647 10.91 -5.43 -22.20
N GLN A 648 11.72 -5.85 -23.16
CA GLN A 648 13.14 -5.59 -23.14
C GLN A 648 13.48 -4.10 -23.31
N PHE A 649 12.62 -3.35 -24.03
CA PHE A 649 12.82 -1.91 -24.24
C PHE A 649 12.13 -1.10 -23.16
N THR A 650 12.77 -1.00 -22.02
CA THR A 650 12.29 -0.23 -20.85
C THR A 650 13.18 0.97 -20.60
N ASN A 651 12.74 1.90 -19.75
CA ASN A 651 13.55 3.04 -19.40
C ASN A 651 14.76 2.60 -18.56
N LEU A 652 15.94 2.59 -19.14
CA LEU A 652 17.21 2.26 -18.49
C LEU A 652 18.01 3.47 -18.01
N ALA A 653 17.53 4.69 -18.25
CA ALA A 653 18.23 5.92 -17.89
C ALA A 653 18.59 6.04 -16.40
N PRO A 654 17.74 5.63 -15.45
CA PRO A 654 18.10 5.68 -14.02
C PRO A 654 19.34 4.88 -13.64
N GLY A 655 19.62 3.79 -14.35
CA GLY A 655 20.83 2.97 -14.16
C GLY A 655 22.12 3.54 -14.77
N ALA A 656 22.06 4.63 -15.51
CA ALA A 656 23.22 5.23 -16.15
C ALA A 656 23.97 6.20 -15.22
N GLU A 657 25.26 6.35 -15.47
CA GLU A 657 26.03 7.45 -14.89
C GLU A 657 25.67 8.77 -15.61
N VAL A 658 25.32 9.80 -14.84
CA VAL A 658 24.91 11.10 -15.36
C VAL A 658 26.05 12.11 -15.22
N THR A 659 26.45 12.69 -16.34
CA THR A 659 27.32 13.87 -16.37
C THR A 659 26.66 14.99 -17.16
N VAL A 660 26.93 16.23 -16.77
CA VAL A 660 26.31 17.41 -17.34
C VAL A 660 27.35 18.47 -17.62
N SER A 661 27.09 19.36 -18.58
CA SER A 661 28.00 20.47 -18.91
C SER A 661 28.22 21.41 -17.73
N THR A 662 27.14 21.89 -17.16
CA THR A 662 27.11 22.71 -15.94
C THR A 662 25.86 22.38 -15.14
N ALA A 663 25.81 22.75 -13.87
CA ALA A 663 24.63 22.60 -13.05
C ALA A 663 24.50 23.78 -12.08
N ARG A 664 23.29 24.30 -11.91
CA ARG A 664 22.97 25.27 -10.89
C ARG A 664 23.24 24.71 -9.49
N ASP A 665 22.83 23.47 -9.28
CA ASP A 665 23.16 22.69 -8.09
C ASP A 665 23.67 21.32 -8.53
N PRO A 666 24.94 20.99 -8.24
CA PRO A 666 25.54 19.70 -8.60
C PRO A 666 24.81 18.48 -8.02
N ASN A 667 24.10 18.65 -6.90
CA ASN A 667 23.34 17.56 -6.26
C ASN A 667 22.15 17.12 -7.13
N PHE A 668 21.62 18.00 -7.98
CA PHE A 668 20.46 17.68 -8.81
C PHE A 668 20.79 17.28 -10.26
N LYS A 669 22.05 16.98 -10.57
CA LYS A 669 22.40 16.49 -11.92
C LYS A 669 21.65 15.21 -12.31
N ARG A 670 21.40 14.33 -11.36
CA ARG A 670 20.65 13.08 -11.59
C ARG A 670 19.13 13.28 -11.64
N ALA A 671 18.63 14.46 -11.31
CA ALA A 671 17.22 14.76 -11.44
C ALA A 671 16.68 14.65 -12.87
N VAL A 672 17.56 14.55 -13.88
CA VAL A 672 17.14 14.27 -15.26
C VAL A 672 16.79 12.80 -15.53
N VAL A 673 16.97 11.90 -14.58
CA VAL A 673 16.71 10.46 -14.72
C VAL A 673 15.99 9.88 -13.50
N ASP A 674 15.31 10.71 -12.71
CA ASP A 674 14.66 10.29 -11.45
C ASP A 674 13.16 10.02 -11.59
N ARG A 675 12.66 9.97 -12.82
CA ARG A 675 11.26 9.65 -13.17
C ARG A 675 10.23 10.72 -12.76
N ARG A 676 10.67 11.91 -12.39
CA ARG A 676 9.81 13.01 -11.94
C ARG A 676 9.59 14.04 -13.04
N VAL A 677 8.73 13.73 -13.98
CA VAL A 677 8.44 14.60 -15.15
C VAL A 677 7.70 15.89 -14.82
N ASN A 678 6.84 15.88 -13.78
CA ASN A 678 5.97 17.02 -13.40
C ASN A 678 6.18 17.44 -11.94
N ARG A 679 7.41 17.72 -11.60
CA ARG A 679 7.82 18.09 -10.26
C ARG A 679 7.18 19.43 -9.83
N SER A 680 6.51 19.48 -8.69
CA SER A 680 6.06 20.72 -8.08
C SER A 680 7.22 21.60 -7.63
N GLU A 681 8.27 20.94 -7.11
CA GLU A 681 9.51 21.57 -6.68
C GLU A 681 10.51 21.65 -7.84
N ILE A 682 10.23 22.51 -8.83
CA ILE A 682 11.06 22.61 -10.03
C ILE A 682 12.52 23.00 -9.73
N TRP A 683 12.80 23.63 -8.58
CA TRP A 683 14.14 23.94 -8.16
C TRP A 683 15.05 22.71 -7.96
N ARG A 684 14.46 21.54 -7.82
CA ARG A 684 15.18 20.23 -7.79
C ARG A 684 15.45 19.66 -9.19
N SER A 685 14.95 20.26 -10.26
CA SER A 685 15.27 19.83 -11.63
C SER A 685 16.70 20.19 -11.99
N TRP A 686 17.31 19.43 -12.90
CA TRP A 686 18.57 19.86 -13.47
C TRP A 686 18.38 21.08 -14.34
N THR A 687 19.12 22.13 -14.03
CA THR A 687 19.30 23.32 -14.86
C THR A 687 20.78 23.70 -14.86
N SER A 688 21.22 24.31 -15.95
CA SER A 688 22.58 24.84 -16.05
C SER A 688 22.84 25.96 -15.05
N THR A 689 24.09 26.30 -14.87
CA THR A 689 24.47 27.49 -14.10
C THR A 689 23.73 28.74 -14.61
N PRO A 690 23.17 29.58 -13.75
CA PRO A 690 22.52 30.82 -14.15
C PRO A 690 23.37 31.67 -15.09
N GLY A 691 22.81 32.16 -16.17
CA GLY A 691 23.50 32.87 -17.23
C GLY A 691 24.10 31.99 -18.33
N SER A 692 24.11 30.68 -18.21
CA SER A 692 24.72 29.71 -19.14
C SER A 692 23.64 28.91 -19.88
N ALA A 693 22.90 29.55 -20.80
CA ALA A 693 21.83 28.89 -21.55
C ALA A 693 22.32 28.15 -22.81
N THR A 694 23.47 28.51 -23.36
CA THR A 694 24.01 27.93 -24.62
C THR A 694 25.07 26.86 -24.37
N GLY A 695 25.18 25.90 -25.29
CA GLY A 695 26.20 24.86 -25.27
C GLY A 695 26.02 23.83 -24.15
N GLN A 696 24.85 23.73 -23.59
CA GLN A 696 24.56 22.83 -22.49
C GLN A 696 24.20 21.43 -22.98
N TRP A 697 24.62 20.42 -22.20
CA TRP A 697 24.39 19.03 -22.54
C TRP A 697 24.25 18.14 -21.29
N VAL A 698 23.57 17.01 -21.50
CA VAL A 698 23.49 15.88 -20.59
C VAL A 698 24.11 14.66 -21.27
N LYS A 699 24.91 13.88 -20.55
CA LYS A 699 25.48 12.63 -21.02
C LYS A 699 25.15 11.52 -20.04
N LEU A 700 24.54 10.46 -20.55
CA LEU A 700 24.24 9.22 -19.84
C LEU A 700 25.21 8.13 -20.31
N THR A 701 25.97 7.55 -19.38
CA THR A 701 26.92 6.46 -19.66
C THR A 701 26.43 5.18 -19.01
N PHE A 702 26.11 4.18 -19.82
CA PHE A 702 25.69 2.86 -19.33
C PHE A 702 26.88 1.99 -18.95
N PRO A 703 26.80 1.15 -17.91
CA PRO A 703 27.91 0.26 -17.49
C PRO A 703 28.22 -0.82 -18.52
N VAL A 704 27.25 -1.20 -19.33
CA VAL A 704 27.35 -2.14 -20.45
C VAL A 704 26.71 -1.54 -21.70
N PRO A 705 27.00 -2.04 -22.91
CA PRO A 705 26.28 -1.61 -24.11
C PRO A 705 24.77 -1.92 -23.99
N VAL A 706 23.96 -1.01 -24.52
CA VAL A 706 22.51 -1.16 -24.62
C VAL A 706 22.07 -0.89 -26.06
N THR A 707 21.00 -1.55 -26.48
CA THR A 707 20.37 -1.26 -27.78
C THR A 707 19.25 -0.25 -27.57
N VAL A 708 19.45 0.98 -28.04
CA VAL A 708 18.53 2.11 -27.86
C VAL A 708 17.51 2.14 -29.00
N ARG A 709 16.21 2.27 -28.66
CA ARG A 709 15.12 2.45 -29.63
C ARG A 709 14.57 3.88 -29.56
N THR A 710 14.36 4.42 -28.39
CA THR A 710 13.75 5.73 -28.18
C THR A 710 14.44 6.46 -27.05
N VAL A 711 14.69 7.75 -27.23
CA VAL A 711 15.04 8.67 -26.14
C VAL A 711 13.94 9.70 -26.03
N ARG A 712 13.28 9.75 -24.87
CA ARG A 712 12.22 10.71 -24.59
C ARG A 712 12.75 11.81 -23.69
N LEU A 713 12.52 13.04 -24.12
CA LEU A 713 13.00 14.26 -23.47
C LEU A 713 11.81 15.08 -22.97
N TYR A 714 11.91 15.57 -21.74
CA TYR A 714 10.85 16.36 -21.12
C TYR A 714 11.30 17.80 -20.86
N ASN A 715 10.50 18.76 -21.33
CA ASN A 715 10.72 20.15 -20.99
C ASN A 715 10.43 20.39 -19.50
N PRO A 716 11.18 21.23 -18.79
CA PRO A 716 10.84 21.65 -17.44
C PRO A 716 9.44 22.30 -17.37
N ARG A 717 8.74 22.08 -16.27
CA ARG A 717 7.44 22.70 -16.02
C ARG A 717 7.58 24.23 -16.08
N GLN A 718 6.58 24.87 -16.67
CA GLN A 718 6.45 26.32 -16.75
C GLN A 718 5.30 26.78 -15.87
N GLY A 719 5.33 27.99 -15.39
CA GLY A 719 4.24 28.63 -14.65
C GLY A 719 4.71 29.65 -13.62
N ASP A 720 3.79 30.50 -13.18
CA ASP A 720 4.07 31.62 -12.28
C ASP A 720 4.57 31.18 -10.90
N GLU A 721 3.99 30.12 -10.36
CA GLU A 721 4.47 29.52 -9.10
C GLU A 721 5.87 28.92 -9.25
N ALA A 722 6.24 28.54 -10.47
CA ALA A 722 7.50 27.90 -10.76
C ALA A 722 8.63 28.90 -11.03
N ALA A 723 8.36 30.18 -11.17
CA ALA A 723 9.34 31.19 -11.61
C ALA A 723 10.17 30.72 -12.83
N SER A 724 9.56 29.96 -13.75
CA SER A 724 10.22 29.36 -14.91
C SER A 724 9.39 29.55 -16.17
N THR A 725 10.03 30.12 -17.18
CA THR A 725 9.54 30.18 -18.55
C THR A 725 10.46 29.39 -19.50
N LEU A 726 11.31 28.52 -18.96
CA LEU A 726 12.33 27.81 -19.69
C LEU A 726 11.71 26.87 -20.73
N GLN A 727 12.16 27.01 -22.00
CA GLN A 727 11.73 26.21 -23.13
C GLN A 727 12.96 25.72 -23.94
N VAL A 728 13.09 24.41 -24.06
CA VAL A 728 14.03 23.82 -25.01
C VAL A 728 13.35 23.71 -26.37
N ASN A 729 13.83 24.50 -27.34
CA ASN A 729 13.24 24.57 -28.66
C ASN A 729 13.81 23.53 -29.65
N ALA A 730 15.04 23.06 -29.39
CA ALA A 730 15.68 21.96 -30.13
C ALA A 730 16.75 21.28 -29.30
N ALA A 731 16.82 19.96 -29.39
CA ALA A 731 17.86 19.15 -28.78
C ALA A 731 18.38 18.12 -29.80
N ARG A 732 19.67 17.81 -29.73
CA ARG A 732 20.27 16.73 -30.52
C ARG A 732 20.66 15.58 -29.61
N VAL A 733 20.17 14.40 -29.92
CA VAL A 733 20.53 13.15 -29.23
C VAL A 733 21.55 12.41 -30.10
N THR A 734 22.75 12.17 -29.57
CA THR A 734 23.81 11.41 -30.23
C THR A 734 24.13 10.17 -29.41
N LEU A 735 24.18 9.02 -30.09
CA LEU A 735 24.51 7.73 -29.53
C LEU A 735 25.98 7.39 -29.86
N TYR A 736 26.73 6.90 -28.87
CA TYR A 736 28.12 6.51 -29.03
C TYR A 736 28.33 5.06 -28.64
N SER A 737 29.17 4.33 -29.39
CA SER A 737 29.44 2.91 -29.12
C SER A 737 30.42 2.68 -27.96
N ASP A 738 31.24 3.67 -27.63
CA ASP A 738 32.27 3.60 -26.58
C ASP A 738 31.86 4.41 -25.32
N ALA A 739 32.44 4.04 -24.18
CA ALA A 739 32.16 4.68 -22.91
C ALA A 739 32.73 6.12 -22.81
N ALA A 740 33.71 6.47 -23.60
CA ALA A 740 34.28 7.81 -23.64
C ALA A 740 33.35 8.79 -24.40
N GLY A 741 32.49 8.27 -25.29
CA GLY A 741 31.61 9.09 -26.13
C GLY A 741 32.36 9.73 -27.29
N LEU A 742 33.27 9.00 -27.90
CA LEU A 742 34.08 9.46 -29.05
C LEU A 742 33.60 8.93 -30.40
N ASN A 743 33.08 7.68 -30.43
CA ASN A 743 32.64 7.03 -31.66
C ASN A 743 31.11 7.15 -31.80
N ALA A 744 30.64 8.21 -32.42
CA ALA A 744 29.24 8.42 -32.71
C ALA A 744 28.71 7.39 -33.73
N VAL A 745 27.61 6.71 -33.41
CA VAL A 745 26.99 5.69 -34.26
C VAL A 745 25.63 6.10 -34.80
N ALA A 746 24.97 7.04 -34.15
CA ALA A 746 23.70 7.62 -34.62
C ALA A 746 23.50 9.01 -34.03
N SER A 747 22.79 9.86 -34.73
CA SER A 747 22.38 11.19 -34.22
C SER A 747 21.03 11.61 -34.80
N GLN A 748 20.16 12.13 -33.96
CA GLN A 748 18.84 12.64 -34.32
C GLN A 748 18.58 13.97 -33.59
N THR A 749 17.76 14.83 -34.17
CA THR A 749 17.41 16.14 -33.61
C THR A 749 15.92 16.22 -33.36
N SER A 750 15.52 16.69 -32.19
CA SER A 750 14.12 16.99 -31.85
C SER A 750 13.77 18.41 -32.24
N GLY A 751 12.48 18.68 -32.41
CA GLY A 751 11.92 20.04 -32.32
C GLY A 751 11.80 20.51 -30.86
N ALA A 752 10.88 21.46 -30.63
CA ALA A 752 10.56 21.95 -29.29
C ALA A 752 10.06 20.81 -28.37
N LEU A 753 10.59 20.77 -27.17
CA LEU A 753 10.23 19.73 -26.20
C LEU A 753 8.91 20.06 -25.53
N ALA A 754 8.09 19.05 -25.38
CA ALA A 754 6.86 19.13 -24.61
C ALA A 754 7.11 18.75 -23.13
N THR A 755 6.28 19.29 -22.22
CA THR A 755 6.27 18.87 -20.81
C THR A 755 5.71 17.45 -20.62
N SER A 756 4.95 16.96 -21.59
CA SER A 756 4.43 15.58 -21.66
C SER A 756 5.42 14.58 -22.28
N GLY A 757 6.59 15.06 -22.73
CA GLY A 757 7.63 14.25 -23.39
C GLY A 757 7.64 14.38 -24.90
N THR A 758 8.84 14.36 -25.48
CA THR A 758 9.11 14.39 -26.92
C THR A 758 10.02 13.22 -27.27
N ASP A 759 9.57 12.33 -28.15
CA ASP A 759 10.29 11.14 -28.55
C ASP A 759 11.29 11.41 -29.68
N VAL A 760 12.51 10.93 -29.49
CA VAL A 760 13.57 10.86 -30.50
C VAL A 760 13.81 9.39 -30.81
N GLN A 761 13.46 8.96 -32.02
CA GLN A 761 13.45 7.55 -32.43
C GLN A 761 14.77 7.13 -33.08
N PHE A 762 15.18 5.89 -32.85
CA PHE A 762 16.34 5.24 -33.46
C PHE A 762 15.96 3.83 -33.98
N ALA A 763 16.69 3.33 -34.97
CA ALA A 763 16.49 2.01 -35.56
C ALA A 763 17.21 0.91 -34.76
N GLU A 764 16.99 0.83 -33.45
CA GLU A 764 17.62 -0.15 -32.53
C GLU A 764 19.17 -0.09 -32.62
N VAL A 765 19.74 1.01 -32.15
CA VAL A 765 21.17 1.28 -32.25
C VAL A 765 21.90 0.86 -30.98
N ARG A 766 22.95 0.04 -31.13
CA ARG A 766 23.81 -0.35 -30.02
C ARG A 766 24.70 0.81 -29.60
N ALA A 767 24.60 1.20 -28.31
CA ALA A 767 25.29 2.34 -27.75
C ALA A 767 25.78 2.08 -26.30
N ARG A 768 26.83 2.79 -25.92
CA ARG A 768 27.29 2.85 -24.54
C ARG A 768 27.01 4.19 -23.86
N VAL A 769 26.91 5.24 -24.71
CA VAL A 769 26.63 6.61 -24.26
C VAL A 769 25.48 7.21 -25.05
N VAL A 770 24.60 7.88 -24.34
CA VAL A 770 23.56 8.76 -24.89
C VAL A 770 23.91 10.18 -24.47
N ARG A 771 24.16 11.07 -25.45
CA ARG A 771 24.43 12.48 -25.18
C ARG A 771 23.32 13.35 -25.78
N ILE A 772 22.83 14.27 -24.98
CA ILE A 772 21.76 15.21 -25.34
C ILE A 772 22.38 16.62 -25.32
N ASP A 773 22.55 17.24 -26.49
CA ASP A 773 22.98 18.62 -26.65
C ASP A 773 21.77 19.52 -26.84
N LEU A 774 21.60 20.54 -25.99
CA LEU A 774 20.50 21.51 -26.05
C LEU A 774 20.90 22.61 -27.06
N LEU A 775 20.37 22.50 -28.30
CA LEU A 775 20.77 23.35 -29.41
C LEU A 775 20.16 24.75 -29.36
N SER A 776 18.93 24.87 -28.90
CA SER A 776 18.20 26.12 -28.81
C SER A 776 17.31 26.10 -27.55
N VAL A 777 17.48 27.11 -26.72
CA VAL A 777 16.75 27.30 -25.47
C VAL A 777 16.30 28.76 -25.37
N SER A 778 15.14 28.97 -24.83
CA SER A 778 14.57 30.30 -24.55
C SER A 778 13.96 30.35 -23.16
N GLY A 779 13.63 31.56 -22.68
CA GLY A 779 13.05 31.78 -21.38
C GLY A 779 14.08 31.78 -20.23
N THR A 780 13.59 31.77 -19.02
CA THR A 780 14.39 31.93 -17.80
C THR A 780 13.97 30.92 -16.75
N PHE A 781 14.88 30.70 -15.81
CA PHE A 781 14.65 29.92 -14.59
C PHE A 781 15.02 30.80 -13.38
N TYR A 782 14.07 31.12 -12.55
CA TYR A 782 14.20 32.10 -11.47
C TYR A 782 14.82 33.44 -11.98
N GLY A 783 14.31 33.92 -13.12
CA GLY A 783 14.72 35.20 -13.70
C GLY A 783 16.07 35.21 -14.43
N ALA A 784 16.84 34.11 -14.39
CA ALA A 784 18.13 34.01 -15.09
C ALA A 784 18.01 33.12 -16.34
N ALA A 785 18.76 33.47 -17.41
CA ALA A 785 18.89 32.63 -18.59
C ALA A 785 19.53 31.29 -18.17
N ALA A 786 18.90 30.18 -18.52
CA ALA A 786 19.39 28.84 -18.21
C ALA A 786 18.92 27.83 -19.27
N ALA A 787 19.52 26.66 -19.31
CA ALA A 787 19.07 25.48 -20.01
C ALA A 787 18.73 24.39 -19.00
N GLY A 788 17.82 23.46 -19.30
CA GLY A 788 17.47 22.37 -18.39
C GLY A 788 16.55 21.34 -19.03
N LEU A 789 16.44 20.21 -18.36
CA LEU A 789 15.48 19.14 -18.68
C LEU A 789 14.79 18.70 -17.39
N ALA A 790 13.51 18.40 -17.48
CA ALA A 790 12.78 17.78 -16.37
C ALA A 790 13.17 16.32 -16.20
N GLU A 791 13.22 15.59 -17.34
CA GLU A 791 13.51 14.16 -17.35
C GLU A 791 14.07 13.71 -18.70
N VAL A 792 14.85 12.65 -18.69
CA VAL A 792 15.33 11.90 -19.85
C VAL A 792 15.03 10.42 -19.62
N GLU A 793 14.24 9.83 -20.49
CA GLU A 793 14.01 8.40 -20.51
C GLU A 793 14.72 7.78 -21.71
N VAL A 794 15.37 6.65 -21.51
CA VAL A 794 16.04 5.89 -22.57
C VAL A 794 15.43 4.50 -22.64
N PHE A 795 14.53 4.31 -23.60
CA PHE A 795 13.92 3.01 -23.87
C PHE A 795 14.89 2.14 -24.67
N ALA A 796 15.53 1.25 -23.93
CA ALA A 796 16.60 0.42 -24.43
C ALA A 796 16.54 -0.99 -23.83
N ARG A 797 17.22 -1.95 -24.44
CA ARG A 797 17.46 -3.28 -23.87
C ARG A 797 18.94 -3.48 -23.55
N GLY A 798 19.21 -4.24 -22.48
CA GLY A 798 20.57 -4.64 -22.13
C GLY A 798 21.12 -5.69 -23.11
N GLU A 799 22.42 -5.59 -23.40
CA GLU A 799 23.15 -6.59 -24.16
C GLU A 799 24.37 -7.03 -23.38
N ALA A 800 24.67 -8.34 -23.40
CA ALA A 800 25.94 -8.86 -22.92
C ALA A 800 27.04 -8.39 -23.85
N ASP A 801 28.20 -8.06 -23.29
CA ASP A 801 29.41 -7.93 -24.04
C ASP A 801 29.77 -9.35 -24.54
N LEU A 802 29.62 -9.62 -25.81
CA LEU A 802 29.90 -10.94 -26.40
C LEU A 802 31.33 -11.44 -26.14
N ASN A 803 32.22 -10.55 -25.71
CA ASN A 803 33.58 -10.87 -25.36
C ASN A 803 33.78 -11.45 -23.94
N HIS A 804 32.70 -11.54 -23.13
CA HIS A 804 32.78 -12.16 -21.80
C HIS A 804 32.09 -13.54 -21.72
N ALA A 805 31.57 -14.04 -22.84
CA ALA A 805 30.95 -15.37 -22.89
C ALA A 805 31.99 -16.52 -23.01
N GLU A 806 33.29 -16.19 -23.12
CA GLU A 806 34.39 -17.17 -23.28
C GLU A 806 35.49 -17.06 -22.21
N ARG A 807 35.14 -16.75 -20.96
CA ARG A 807 36.09 -16.94 -19.87
C ARG A 807 35.46 -17.58 -18.66
#